data_a06f084df879e2e7b184962e8c25428b
#
_entry.id   a06f084df879e2e7b184962e8c25428b
#
_cell.length_a   1.000
_cell.length_b   1.000
_cell.length_c   1.000
_cell.angle_alpha   90.00
_cell.angle_beta   90.00
_cell.angle_gamma   90.00
#
_symmetry.space_group_name_H-M   'P 1'
#
loop_
_entity.id
_entity.type
_entity.pdbx_description
1 polymer ?
#
loop_
_entity_poly.entity_id
_entity_poly.type
_entity_poly.pdbx_seq_one_letter_code
_entity_poly.pdbx_strand_id
1 'polypeptide(L)'
;MQFVNPLFLLGLLAIAIPVVIHLFNFKRFKKVYFTNVKFLQEIKLQSQKQSRLRHLIILLLRILAILCLVLAFAQPYIPVNGNQIKQQARNAVSAYIDNSFSMEARNENGILLDEAKAKAREIASVYKSSDLFQLLTNDFEGSQQRFITQEEFLNQVDEVKISSAVKDISTVVRRQSDLFLENRSPANFSYLISDFQTSTTTLADIPKSVNFNTVLIPVASKVSNNLYIDSCWFEAPVHQLGQGEKLKVRIKNTSPEPFEKIPLKLTINNKQRAVASFNIKGGGEAELEIPYTNHEDGWQFGKLEITDYPITFDDRFYFTYPVTSTIKALCINGAAENVYLNSLFVGDSIVKYTNSPESSLNYSTIDNFNFIILNQLPAINTGLSQALTQFVSKGGCVTVIPSQTMDIKSYNNFLATVHSDLFHSKDTAKVKMASINFKNILFNDVFESVPDNLDLPFVFSHFRIEKTVHSSGETLLPLADGCSFCSVYPFGKGYVYLFASPLDSKYTSFPRHTLFVPVLYRMALLSANINKLFYNLGNDEIIDLPEAKTGSEPVFKIRSKEKNFEVIPEIKKTGLRLSLLMHHQIKEAGNYTIFDGNKDISGIAFNYDRRESNLECLSINKLQNLIDKSGKKNIQVFKVKEKPLVEALSEMNNGIQLWKTFVLLALLFLASEVVLLRIWKDK
;
A
#
# COMPACT_ATOMS: atom_id res chain seq x y z
N MET A 1 -22.94 30.45 -24.03
CA MET A 1 -21.89 30.97 -24.92
C MET A 1 -21.36 32.25 -24.31
N GLN A 2 -20.07 32.34 -24.04
CA GLN A 2 -19.42 33.53 -23.45
C GLN A 2 -18.38 34.04 -24.44
N PHE A 3 -17.91 35.28 -24.27
CA PHE A 3 -16.95 35.92 -25.17
C PHE A 3 -15.66 36.27 -24.43
N VAL A 4 -14.51 35.96 -25.00
CA VAL A 4 -13.21 36.37 -24.45
C VAL A 4 -13.04 37.88 -24.54
N ASN A 5 -13.43 38.48 -25.67
CA ASN A 5 -13.29 39.90 -25.97
C ASN A 5 -14.64 40.53 -26.29
N PRO A 6 -15.52 40.79 -25.32
CA PRO A 6 -16.89 41.28 -25.57
C PRO A 6 -16.92 42.67 -26.24
N LEU A 7 -15.88 43.49 -26.08
CA LEU A 7 -15.78 44.81 -26.72
C LEU A 7 -15.76 44.73 -28.25
N PHE A 8 -15.28 43.65 -28.84
CA PHE A 8 -15.32 43.48 -30.29
C PHE A 8 -16.73 43.32 -30.84
N LEU A 9 -17.74 43.04 -30.02
CA LEU A 9 -19.15 43.03 -30.46
C LEU A 9 -19.59 44.39 -30.90
N LEU A 10 -18.97 45.51 -30.47
CA LEU A 10 -19.22 46.85 -31.03
C LEU A 10 -18.89 46.92 -32.56
N GLY A 11 -18.04 46.00 -33.02
CA GLY A 11 -17.80 45.81 -34.47
C GLY A 11 -19.01 45.43 -35.30
N LEU A 12 -20.12 44.96 -34.65
CA LEU A 12 -21.40 44.74 -35.35
C LEU A 12 -21.97 46.04 -35.96
N LEU A 13 -21.57 47.20 -35.51
CA LEU A 13 -21.92 48.49 -36.15
C LEU A 13 -21.39 48.55 -37.56
N ALA A 14 -20.34 47.82 -37.92
CA ALA A 14 -19.84 47.75 -39.29
C ALA A 14 -20.81 47.12 -40.28
N ILE A 15 -21.86 46.40 -39.80
CA ILE A 15 -22.96 45.89 -40.63
C ILE A 15 -23.76 47.02 -41.25
N ALA A 16 -23.75 48.19 -40.66
CA ALA A 16 -24.40 49.38 -41.21
C ALA A 16 -23.77 49.78 -42.55
N ILE A 17 -22.45 49.50 -42.81
CA ILE A 17 -21.75 49.88 -44.05
C ILE A 17 -22.38 49.21 -45.28
N PRO A 18 -22.50 47.87 -45.39
CA PRO A 18 -23.13 47.24 -46.54
C PRO A 18 -24.62 47.58 -46.68
N VAL A 19 -25.32 47.84 -45.57
CA VAL A 19 -26.71 48.26 -45.58
C VAL A 19 -26.87 49.66 -46.19
N VAL A 20 -26.03 50.60 -45.73
CA VAL A 20 -26.02 51.99 -46.27
C VAL A 20 -25.65 51.96 -47.74
N ILE A 21 -24.61 51.24 -48.14
CA ILE A 21 -24.23 51.09 -49.56
C ILE A 21 -25.40 50.50 -50.39
N HIS A 22 -26.17 49.56 -49.84
CA HIS A 22 -27.30 48.97 -50.53
C HIS A 22 -28.46 49.94 -50.66
N LEU A 23 -28.75 50.75 -49.62
CA LEU A 23 -29.83 51.78 -49.62
C LEU A 23 -29.49 52.95 -50.57
N PHE A 24 -28.26 53.40 -50.58
CA PHE A 24 -27.79 54.53 -51.42
C PHE A 24 -27.18 54.04 -52.73
N ASN A 25 -27.94 53.13 -53.44
CA ASN A 25 -27.47 52.57 -54.70
C ASN A 25 -27.48 53.64 -55.79
N PHE A 26 -26.37 54.32 -56.00
CA PHE A 26 -26.15 55.33 -57.03
C PHE A 26 -26.15 54.72 -58.44
N LYS A 27 -27.37 54.54 -59.04
CA LYS A 27 -27.48 54.17 -60.44
C LYS A 27 -27.31 55.40 -61.31
N ARG A 28 -26.20 55.53 -62.04
CA ARG A 28 -26.08 56.49 -63.15
C ARG A 28 -26.93 55.96 -64.31
N PHE A 29 -28.07 56.65 -64.57
CA PHE A 29 -28.93 56.35 -65.72
C PHE A 29 -28.32 56.94 -66.94
N LYS A 30 -27.99 56.13 -67.99
CA LYS A 30 -27.68 56.53 -69.35
C LYS A 30 -29.00 56.54 -70.12
N LYS A 31 -29.47 57.73 -70.61
CA LYS A 31 -30.64 57.83 -71.43
C LYS A 31 -30.35 57.22 -72.80
N VAL A 32 -31.07 56.18 -73.19
CA VAL A 32 -31.03 55.55 -74.50
C VAL A 32 -32.45 55.65 -75.02
N TYR A 33 -32.63 56.31 -76.22
CA TYR A 33 -33.94 56.48 -76.85
C TYR A 33 -34.28 55.24 -77.71
N PHE A 34 -35.45 54.61 -77.43
CA PHE A 34 -35.95 53.42 -78.08
C PHE A 34 -37.40 53.62 -78.57
N THR A 35 -37.69 53.17 -79.78
CA THR A 35 -38.98 53.39 -80.50
C THR A 35 -40.09 52.37 -80.23
N ASN A 36 -39.84 51.20 -79.55
CA ASN A 36 -40.85 50.21 -79.28
C ASN A 36 -40.91 49.76 -77.81
N VAL A 37 -41.96 50.15 -77.09
CA VAL A 37 -42.04 50.11 -75.62
C VAL A 37 -42.71 48.83 -75.05
N LYS A 38 -43.55 48.15 -75.85
CA LYS A 38 -44.39 47.04 -75.32
C LYS A 38 -43.61 45.76 -75.01
N PHE A 39 -42.65 45.35 -75.81
CA PHE A 39 -41.83 44.18 -75.61
C PHE A 39 -40.77 44.37 -74.48
N LEU A 40 -40.37 45.60 -74.31
CA LEU A 40 -39.44 45.96 -73.24
C LEU A 40 -40.05 45.97 -71.81
N GLN A 41 -41.37 46.11 -71.67
CA GLN A 41 -42.03 46.12 -70.37
C GLN A 41 -42.04 44.75 -69.70
N GLU A 42 -42.28 43.66 -70.42
CA GLU A 42 -42.27 42.30 -69.85
C GLU A 42 -40.86 41.83 -69.48
N ILE A 43 -39.87 42.04 -70.34
CA ILE A 43 -38.50 41.73 -70.10
C ILE A 43 -37.94 42.56 -68.89
N LYS A 44 -38.36 43.82 -68.77
CA LYS A 44 -37.95 44.73 -67.68
C LYS A 44 -38.47 44.28 -66.31
N LEU A 45 -39.67 43.73 -66.22
CA LEU A 45 -40.28 43.24 -65.01
C LEU A 45 -39.62 41.90 -64.53
N GLN A 46 -39.20 41.02 -65.40
CA GLN A 46 -38.51 39.79 -65.11
C GLN A 46 -37.02 40.07 -64.68
N SER A 47 -36.34 40.94 -65.47
CA SER A 47 -34.95 41.29 -65.12
C SER A 47 -34.84 42.12 -63.85
N GLN A 48 -35.85 42.96 -63.52
CA GLN A 48 -35.85 43.75 -62.25
C GLN A 48 -36.05 42.85 -61.05
N LYS A 49 -36.88 41.80 -61.09
CA LYS A 49 -37.04 40.85 -60.00
C LYS A 49 -35.75 40.06 -59.74
N GLN A 50 -35.13 39.56 -60.82
CA GLN A 50 -33.83 38.83 -60.65
C GLN A 50 -32.71 39.73 -60.19
N SER A 51 -32.61 40.98 -60.60
CA SER A 51 -31.62 41.95 -60.14
C SER A 51 -31.81 42.32 -58.67
N ARG A 52 -33.06 42.49 -58.23
CA ARG A 52 -33.36 42.74 -56.80
C ARG A 52 -32.99 41.54 -55.92
N LEU A 53 -33.31 40.33 -56.32
CA LEU A 53 -32.96 39.12 -55.61
C LEU A 53 -31.46 38.95 -55.48
N ARG A 54 -30.70 39.19 -56.56
CA ARG A 54 -29.24 39.19 -56.58
C ARG A 54 -28.66 40.16 -55.57
N HIS A 55 -29.08 41.42 -55.57
CA HIS A 55 -28.57 42.44 -54.67
C HIS A 55 -28.90 42.10 -53.20
N LEU A 56 -30.05 41.49 -52.93
CA LEU A 56 -30.41 41.03 -51.60
C LEU A 56 -29.55 39.87 -51.12
N ILE A 57 -29.25 38.89 -51.98
CA ILE A 57 -28.39 37.75 -51.66
C ILE A 57 -26.96 38.21 -51.38
N ILE A 58 -26.40 39.11 -52.20
CA ILE A 58 -25.08 39.69 -52.01
C ILE A 58 -25.04 40.49 -50.70
N LEU A 59 -26.05 41.28 -50.42
CA LEU A 59 -26.13 42.01 -49.15
C LEU A 59 -26.16 41.04 -47.94
N LEU A 60 -26.96 39.96 -48.03
CA LEU A 60 -27.04 38.95 -46.99
C LEU A 60 -25.69 38.30 -46.76
N LEU A 61 -24.97 37.87 -47.80
CA LEU A 61 -23.64 37.24 -47.71
C LEU A 61 -22.61 38.22 -47.09
N ARG A 62 -22.65 39.48 -47.41
CA ARG A 62 -21.78 40.50 -46.78
C ARG A 62 -22.07 40.68 -45.30
N ILE A 63 -23.35 40.80 -44.95
CA ILE A 63 -23.76 40.89 -43.53
C ILE A 63 -23.32 39.66 -42.77
N LEU A 64 -23.52 38.45 -43.31
CA LEU A 64 -23.08 37.20 -42.66
C LEU A 64 -21.56 37.10 -42.57
N ALA A 65 -20.83 37.54 -43.59
CA ALA A 65 -19.34 37.56 -43.55
C ALA A 65 -18.83 38.49 -42.43
N ILE A 66 -19.36 39.74 -42.34
CA ILE A 66 -18.99 40.69 -41.31
C ILE A 66 -19.41 40.15 -39.93
N LEU A 67 -20.60 39.61 -39.77
CA LEU A 67 -21.08 39.00 -38.55
C LEU A 67 -20.12 37.92 -38.07
N CYS A 68 -19.77 36.96 -38.93
CA CYS A 68 -18.84 35.88 -38.60
C CYS A 68 -17.43 36.42 -38.27
N LEU A 69 -16.97 37.43 -38.98
CA LEU A 69 -15.67 38.04 -38.74
C LEU A 69 -15.64 38.75 -37.35
N VAL A 70 -16.69 39.50 -36.99
CA VAL A 70 -16.81 40.12 -35.69
C VAL A 70 -16.89 39.08 -34.60
N LEU A 71 -17.68 38.01 -34.81
CA LEU A 71 -17.72 36.88 -33.84
C LEU A 71 -16.37 36.19 -33.73
N ALA A 72 -15.62 36.03 -34.81
CA ALA A 72 -14.26 35.47 -34.75
C ALA A 72 -13.33 36.30 -33.87
N PHE A 73 -13.36 37.64 -33.96
CA PHE A 73 -12.57 38.52 -33.11
C PHE A 73 -13.11 38.60 -31.66
N ALA A 74 -14.41 38.48 -31.44
CA ALA A 74 -15.02 38.43 -30.12
C ALA A 74 -14.67 37.11 -29.39
N GLN A 75 -14.18 36.08 -30.12
CA GLN A 75 -13.75 34.78 -29.61
C GLN A 75 -14.81 34.14 -28.69
N PRO A 76 -15.95 33.71 -29.24
CA PRO A 76 -16.96 32.99 -28.46
C PRO A 76 -16.42 31.64 -28.02
N TYR A 77 -16.70 31.27 -26.75
CA TYR A 77 -16.37 29.96 -26.19
C TYR A 77 -17.55 29.35 -25.45
N ILE A 78 -17.55 28.03 -25.37
CA ILE A 78 -18.52 27.24 -24.59
C ILE A 78 -17.75 26.73 -23.35
N PRO A 79 -18.09 27.19 -22.13
CA PRO A 79 -17.45 26.66 -20.93
C PRO A 79 -17.86 25.20 -20.72
N VAL A 80 -16.88 24.31 -20.50
CA VAL A 80 -17.12 22.85 -20.33
C VAL A 80 -17.67 22.55 -18.93
N ASN A 81 -17.30 23.31 -17.91
CA ASN A 81 -17.77 23.11 -16.53
C ASN A 81 -18.22 24.44 -15.96
N GLY A 82 -19.46 24.84 -16.05
CA GLY A 82 -20.20 25.93 -15.38
C GLY A 82 -19.46 27.05 -14.59
N ASN A 83 -18.16 26.98 -14.44
CA ASN A 83 -17.34 27.94 -13.71
C ASN A 83 -16.96 29.12 -14.60
N GLN A 84 -17.36 30.29 -14.18
CA GLN A 84 -16.90 31.56 -14.78
C GLN A 84 -15.38 31.68 -14.54
N ILE A 85 -14.62 31.65 -15.63
CA ILE A 85 -13.18 31.90 -15.59
C ILE A 85 -12.97 33.37 -15.23
N LYS A 86 -12.59 33.63 -13.98
CA LYS A 86 -12.10 34.95 -13.58
C LYS A 86 -10.67 35.12 -14.14
N GLN A 87 -10.53 35.79 -15.27
CA GLN A 87 -9.29 35.96 -16.05
C GLN A 87 -8.10 36.60 -15.31
N GLN A 88 -8.26 37.09 -14.09
CA GLN A 88 -7.23 37.85 -13.36
C GLN A 88 -6.62 37.14 -12.14
N ALA A 89 -7.05 35.93 -11.80
CA ALA A 89 -6.54 35.24 -10.62
C ALA A 89 -5.55 34.14 -11.03
N ARG A 90 -4.51 33.94 -10.22
CA ARG A 90 -3.52 32.87 -10.39
C ARG A 90 -4.16 31.51 -10.15
N ASN A 91 -3.95 30.58 -11.06
CA ASN A 91 -4.34 29.20 -10.86
C ASN A 91 -3.34 28.49 -9.95
N ALA A 92 -3.80 27.48 -9.23
CA ALA A 92 -2.94 26.54 -8.52
C ALA A 92 -3.01 25.16 -9.19
N VAL A 93 -1.87 24.67 -9.61
CA VAL A 93 -1.69 23.43 -10.40
C VAL A 93 -0.84 22.47 -9.60
N SER A 94 -1.37 21.34 -9.22
CA SER A 94 -0.63 20.27 -8.58
C SER A 94 -0.51 19.09 -9.54
N ALA A 95 0.72 18.73 -9.90
CA ALA A 95 1.00 17.55 -10.70
C ALA A 95 1.69 16.49 -9.86
N TYR A 96 1.10 15.32 -9.80
CA TYR A 96 1.71 14.13 -9.24
C TYR A 96 2.33 13.31 -10.37
N ILE A 97 3.60 12.98 -10.22
CA ILE A 97 4.33 12.03 -11.06
C ILE A 97 4.58 10.79 -10.23
N ASP A 98 3.97 9.69 -10.64
CA ASP A 98 4.30 8.39 -10.11
C ASP A 98 5.74 8.06 -10.47
N ASN A 99 6.56 7.81 -9.45
CA ASN A 99 7.96 7.44 -9.61
C ASN A 99 8.28 6.10 -8.95
N SER A 100 7.26 5.24 -8.76
CA SER A 100 7.42 3.87 -8.25
C SER A 100 8.23 2.99 -9.22
N PHE A 101 8.63 1.82 -8.77
CA PHE A 101 9.42 0.89 -9.59
C PHE A 101 8.71 0.44 -10.86
N SER A 102 7.39 0.32 -10.86
CA SER A 102 6.62 -0.02 -12.06
C SER A 102 6.83 0.96 -13.21
N MET A 103 7.19 2.21 -12.89
CA MET A 103 7.47 3.25 -13.88
C MET A 103 8.83 3.09 -14.60
N GLU A 104 9.66 2.10 -14.23
CA GLU A 104 10.80 1.62 -15.02
C GLU A 104 10.37 0.81 -16.25
N ALA A 105 9.16 0.27 -16.25
CA ALA A 105 8.61 -0.46 -17.39
C ALA A 105 8.62 0.41 -18.65
N ARG A 106 8.54 -0.24 -19.80
CA ARG A 106 8.60 0.41 -21.11
C ARG A 106 7.32 0.22 -21.91
N ASN A 107 7.02 1.23 -22.70
CA ASN A 107 6.01 1.15 -23.74
C ASN A 107 6.61 1.60 -25.10
N GLU A 108 5.79 1.86 -26.11
CA GLU A 108 6.24 2.33 -27.44
C GLU A 108 6.97 3.68 -27.40
N ASN A 109 6.71 4.51 -26.39
CA ASN A 109 7.29 5.86 -26.24
C ASN A 109 8.58 5.87 -25.42
N GLY A 110 8.97 4.75 -24.81
CA GLY A 110 10.15 4.63 -23.96
C GLY A 110 9.84 4.18 -22.54
N ILE A 111 10.61 4.66 -21.57
CA ILE A 111 10.41 4.40 -20.14
C ILE A 111 9.19 5.21 -19.67
N LEU A 112 8.30 4.58 -18.88
CA LEU A 112 7.06 5.23 -18.40
C LEU A 112 7.33 6.49 -17.59
N LEU A 113 8.39 6.50 -16.77
CA LEU A 113 8.78 7.71 -16.01
C LEU A 113 9.15 8.87 -16.94
N ASP A 114 9.87 8.61 -18.03
CA ASP A 114 10.25 9.67 -19.00
C ASP A 114 9.01 10.21 -19.72
N GLU A 115 8.05 9.34 -20.08
CA GLU A 115 6.76 9.76 -20.60
C GLU A 115 5.98 10.60 -19.58
N ALA A 116 5.94 10.19 -18.31
CA ALA A 116 5.29 10.93 -17.25
C ALA A 116 5.90 12.34 -17.07
N LYS A 117 7.24 12.45 -17.10
CA LYS A 117 7.93 13.74 -17.09
C LYS A 117 7.56 14.60 -18.30
N ALA A 118 7.51 14.01 -19.50
CA ALA A 118 7.09 14.73 -20.70
C ALA A 118 5.65 15.26 -20.57
N LYS A 119 4.71 14.45 -20.04
CA LYS A 119 3.33 14.87 -19.75
C LYS A 119 3.27 16.01 -18.73
N ALA A 120 4.10 15.97 -17.69
CA ALA A 120 4.17 17.05 -16.70
C ALA A 120 4.66 18.38 -17.33
N ARG A 121 5.63 18.32 -18.25
CA ARG A 121 6.07 19.50 -19.01
C ARG A 121 4.96 20.02 -19.95
N GLU A 122 4.23 19.13 -20.62
CA GLU A 122 3.07 19.48 -21.44
C GLU A 122 2.00 20.20 -20.59
N ILE A 123 1.71 19.71 -19.37
CA ILE A 123 0.78 20.36 -18.44
C ILE A 123 1.26 21.77 -18.10
N ALA A 124 2.53 21.91 -17.71
CA ALA A 124 3.08 23.23 -17.37
C ALA A 124 2.97 24.23 -18.52
N SER A 125 3.10 23.79 -19.77
CA SER A 125 3.04 24.66 -20.97
C SER A 125 1.65 25.26 -21.22
N VAL A 126 0.59 24.66 -20.67
CA VAL A 126 -0.80 25.15 -20.83
C VAL A 126 -1.10 26.33 -19.92
N TYR A 127 -0.33 26.49 -18.86
CA TYR A 127 -0.52 27.51 -17.82
C TYR A 127 0.43 28.69 -17.99
N LYS A 128 0.10 29.81 -17.31
CA LYS A 128 0.93 31.01 -17.34
C LYS A 128 2.12 30.89 -16.37
N SER A 129 3.21 31.57 -16.67
CA SER A 129 4.37 31.65 -15.76
C SER A 129 4.05 32.27 -14.40
N SER A 130 2.96 33.02 -14.31
CA SER A 130 2.44 33.60 -13.06
C SER A 130 1.62 32.65 -12.21
N ASP A 131 1.20 31.50 -12.75
CA ASP A 131 0.42 30.49 -11.99
C ASP A 131 1.35 29.77 -11.00
N LEU A 132 0.72 29.12 -10.00
CA LEU A 132 1.41 28.42 -8.93
C LEU A 132 1.44 26.94 -9.24
N PHE A 133 2.59 26.30 -9.05
CA PHE A 133 2.79 24.89 -9.33
C PHE A 133 3.19 24.11 -8.09
N GLN A 134 2.81 22.86 -8.02
CA GLN A 134 3.31 21.86 -7.07
C GLN A 134 3.71 20.61 -7.85
N LEU A 135 4.90 20.09 -7.59
CA LEU A 135 5.30 18.74 -7.98
C LEU A 135 5.15 17.83 -6.76
N LEU A 136 4.47 16.71 -6.92
CA LEU A 136 4.33 15.69 -5.91
C LEU A 136 4.80 14.35 -6.50
N THR A 137 5.57 13.58 -5.74
CA THR A 137 6.01 12.21 -6.09
C THR A 137 5.69 11.25 -4.95
N ASN A 138 5.95 9.96 -5.10
CA ASN A 138 5.76 8.97 -4.03
C ASN A 138 6.62 9.23 -2.78
N ASP A 139 7.70 10.00 -2.89
CA ASP A 139 8.60 10.28 -1.77
C ASP A 139 7.97 11.20 -0.72
N PHE A 140 7.00 12.02 -1.09
CA PHE A 140 6.33 12.97 -0.20
C PHE A 140 7.31 13.86 0.58
N GLU A 141 8.37 14.32 -0.08
CA GLU A 141 9.38 15.17 0.54
C GLU A 141 8.78 16.49 1.07
N GLY A 142 9.38 17.07 2.10
CA GLY A 142 8.95 18.34 2.66
C GLY A 142 8.99 19.50 1.65
N SER A 143 9.94 19.49 0.72
CA SER A 143 10.04 20.42 -0.40
C SER A 143 8.82 20.42 -1.32
N GLN A 144 8.13 19.30 -1.45
CA GLN A 144 6.94 19.10 -2.29
C GLN A 144 5.62 19.61 -1.65
N GLN A 145 5.69 20.13 -0.42
CA GLN A 145 4.53 20.62 0.31
C GLN A 145 4.28 22.12 0.16
N ARG A 146 4.81 22.73 -0.87
CA ARG A 146 4.67 24.16 -1.15
C ARG A 146 4.39 24.40 -2.62
N PHE A 147 3.80 25.57 -2.90
CA PHE A 147 3.73 26.04 -4.28
C PHE A 147 5.04 26.69 -4.70
N ILE A 148 5.41 26.46 -5.95
CA ILE A 148 6.65 26.89 -6.61
C ILE A 148 6.33 27.61 -7.92
N THR A 149 7.31 28.24 -8.52
CA THR A 149 7.20 28.84 -9.86
C THR A 149 7.20 27.77 -10.95
N GLN A 150 6.78 28.14 -12.17
CA GLN A 150 6.82 27.24 -13.32
C GLN A 150 8.24 26.78 -13.64
N GLU A 151 9.24 27.66 -13.54
CA GLU A 151 10.65 27.33 -13.78
C GLU A 151 11.18 26.31 -12.75
N GLU A 152 10.92 26.54 -11.46
CA GLU A 152 11.30 25.62 -10.39
C GLU A 152 10.63 24.27 -10.56
N PHE A 153 9.34 24.25 -10.97
CA PHE A 153 8.59 23.03 -11.26
C PHE A 153 9.26 22.23 -12.40
N LEU A 154 9.60 22.85 -13.51
CA LEU A 154 10.25 22.18 -14.63
C LEU A 154 11.62 21.59 -14.25
N ASN A 155 12.40 22.32 -13.46
CA ASN A 155 13.68 21.82 -12.95
C ASN A 155 13.49 20.61 -12.05
N GLN A 156 12.52 20.65 -11.12
CA GLN A 156 12.20 19.51 -10.25
C GLN A 156 11.69 18.30 -11.04
N VAL A 157 10.89 18.48 -12.09
CA VAL A 157 10.43 17.39 -12.97
C VAL A 157 11.62 16.64 -13.58
N ASP A 158 12.67 17.36 -13.98
CA ASP A 158 13.87 16.73 -14.56
C ASP A 158 14.66 15.92 -13.54
N GLU A 159 14.64 16.31 -12.27
CA GLU A 159 15.34 15.64 -11.17
C GLU A 159 14.62 14.41 -10.63
N VAL A 160 13.32 14.19 -10.96
CA VAL A 160 12.57 13.01 -10.48
C VAL A 160 13.29 11.72 -10.88
N LYS A 161 13.50 10.84 -9.90
CA LYS A 161 14.11 9.53 -10.09
C LYS A 161 13.17 8.45 -9.54
N ILE A 162 13.35 7.22 -9.97
CA ILE A 162 12.65 6.07 -9.41
C ILE A 162 12.88 5.99 -7.90
N SER A 163 11.81 5.69 -7.18
CA SER A 163 11.78 5.56 -5.73
C SER A 163 11.16 4.23 -5.31
N SER A 164 11.59 3.74 -4.16
CA SER A 164 11.01 2.56 -3.51
C SER A 164 9.71 2.86 -2.74
N ALA A 165 9.33 4.13 -2.66
CA ALA A 165 8.11 4.55 -1.97
C ALA A 165 6.87 4.24 -2.81
N VAL A 166 5.84 3.67 -2.18
CA VAL A 166 4.55 3.34 -2.80
C VAL A 166 3.45 4.10 -2.08
N LYS A 167 2.63 4.82 -2.83
CA LYS A 167 1.50 5.58 -2.26
C LYS A 167 0.21 5.26 -2.99
N ASP A 168 -0.86 5.09 -2.21
CA ASP A 168 -2.19 4.96 -2.79
C ASP A 168 -2.66 6.29 -3.38
N ILE A 169 -3.34 6.24 -4.53
CA ILE A 169 -3.87 7.42 -5.23
C ILE A 169 -4.75 8.28 -4.30
N SER A 170 -5.53 7.66 -3.42
CA SER A 170 -6.33 8.39 -2.41
C SER A 170 -5.48 9.23 -1.46
N THR A 171 -4.31 8.76 -1.08
CA THR A 171 -3.35 9.49 -0.22
C THR A 171 -2.72 10.65 -0.97
N VAL A 172 -2.39 10.47 -2.25
CA VAL A 172 -1.88 11.53 -3.13
C VAL A 172 -2.91 12.67 -3.25
N VAL A 173 -4.16 12.34 -3.58
CA VAL A 173 -5.25 13.33 -3.71
C VAL A 173 -5.50 14.06 -2.39
N ARG A 174 -5.42 13.35 -1.26
CA ARG A 174 -5.54 13.99 0.07
C ARG A 174 -4.42 15.00 0.29
N ARG A 175 -3.19 14.65 -0.04
CA ARG A 175 -2.04 15.54 0.09
C ARG A 175 -2.15 16.79 -0.78
N GLN A 176 -2.62 16.65 -2.01
CA GLN A 176 -2.93 17.79 -2.89
C GLN A 176 -4.05 18.65 -2.32
N SER A 177 -5.11 18.01 -1.77
CA SER A 177 -6.22 18.69 -1.13
C SER A 177 -5.79 19.56 0.03
N ASP A 178 -4.91 19.06 0.91
CA ASP A 178 -4.40 19.78 2.06
C ASP A 178 -3.70 21.08 1.63
N LEU A 179 -2.85 21.03 0.62
CA LEU A 179 -2.18 22.22 0.10
C LEU A 179 -3.15 23.20 -0.58
N PHE A 180 -4.15 22.71 -1.31
CA PHE A 180 -5.16 23.57 -1.92
C PHE A 180 -6.06 24.27 -0.90
N LEU A 181 -6.31 23.67 0.27
CA LEU A 181 -7.06 24.27 1.36
C LEU A 181 -6.30 25.43 2.01
N GLU A 182 -4.99 25.36 2.09
CA GLU A 182 -4.13 26.43 2.60
C GLU A 182 -4.06 27.62 1.63
N ASN A 183 -4.24 27.36 0.33
CA ASN A 183 -4.16 28.37 -0.73
C ASN A 183 -5.56 28.79 -1.20
N ARG A 184 -5.85 30.07 -1.12
CA ARG A 184 -7.14 30.66 -1.57
C ARG A 184 -7.19 30.94 -3.07
N SER A 185 -6.54 30.12 -3.90
CA SER A 185 -6.64 30.26 -5.35
C SER A 185 -8.07 30.01 -5.84
N PRO A 186 -8.54 30.77 -6.82
CA PRO A 186 -9.94 30.65 -7.31
C PRO A 186 -10.16 29.41 -8.16
N ALA A 187 -9.10 28.83 -8.72
CA ALA A 187 -9.16 27.59 -9.51
C ALA A 187 -7.96 26.69 -9.17
N ASN A 188 -8.29 25.48 -8.73
CA ASN A 188 -7.33 24.45 -8.35
C ASN A 188 -7.45 23.27 -9.33
N PHE A 189 -6.31 22.84 -9.87
CA PHE A 189 -6.20 21.74 -10.82
C PHE A 189 -5.23 20.68 -10.31
N SER A 190 -5.67 19.44 -10.28
CA SER A 190 -4.87 18.28 -9.91
C SER A 190 -4.68 17.38 -11.11
N TYR A 191 -3.44 16.98 -11.36
CA TYR A 191 -3.05 16.05 -12.39
C TYR A 191 -2.35 14.86 -11.76
N LEU A 192 -2.81 13.66 -12.07
CA LEU A 192 -2.23 12.42 -11.59
C LEU A 192 -1.68 11.64 -12.78
N ILE A 193 -0.36 11.54 -12.88
CA ILE A 193 0.33 10.84 -13.95
C ILE A 193 0.90 9.55 -13.37
N SER A 194 0.33 8.41 -13.71
CA SER A 194 0.65 7.09 -13.17
C SER A 194 0.27 6.00 -14.17
N ASP A 195 0.78 4.80 -13.98
CA ASP A 195 0.32 3.59 -14.67
C ASP A 195 -1.01 3.06 -14.13
N PHE A 196 -1.48 3.57 -12.98
CA PHE A 196 -2.72 3.20 -12.30
C PHE A 196 -2.85 1.70 -12.08
N GLN A 197 -1.90 1.11 -11.37
CA GLN A 197 -1.96 -0.29 -10.97
C GLN A 197 -3.21 -0.59 -10.13
N THR A 198 -3.73 -1.81 -10.27
CA THR A 198 -4.90 -2.28 -9.50
C THR A 198 -4.64 -2.30 -8.01
N SER A 199 -3.39 -2.53 -7.59
CA SER A 199 -2.92 -2.62 -6.21
C SER A 199 -2.89 -1.29 -5.45
N THR A 200 -2.65 -0.17 -6.16
CA THR A 200 -2.45 1.18 -5.58
C THR A 200 -3.56 2.16 -5.93
N THR A 201 -4.50 1.79 -6.81
CA THR A 201 -5.55 2.69 -7.29
C THR A 201 -6.87 2.46 -6.57
N THR A 202 -7.01 3.04 -5.37
CA THR A 202 -8.26 3.03 -4.59
C THR A 202 -8.98 4.38 -4.71
N LEU A 203 -9.92 4.49 -5.67
CA LEU A 203 -10.69 5.73 -5.88
C LEU A 203 -11.84 5.90 -4.86
N ALA A 204 -12.28 4.82 -4.20
CA ALA A 204 -13.37 4.87 -3.22
C ALA A 204 -13.03 5.77 -2.02
N ASP A 205 -11.78 5.76 -1.57
CA ASP A 205 -11.30 6.42 -0.36
C ASP A 205 -10.96 7.91 -0.56
N ILE A 206 -11.10 8.43 -1.78
CA ILE A 206 -10.94 9.87 -2.03
C ILE A 206 -12.09 10.61 -1.34
N PRO A 207 -11.82 11.65 -0.53
CA PRO A 207 -12.87 12.42 0.15
C PRO A 207 -13.88 13.03 -0.83
N LYS A 208 -15.18 13.00 -0.47
CA LYS A 208 -16.25 13.64 -1.30
C LYS A 208 -16.17 15.17 -1.31
N SER A 209 -15.47 15.75 -0.35
CA SER A 209 -15.29 17.19 -0.19
C SER A 209 -14.22 17.81 -1.08
N VAL A 210 -13.63 17.05 -2.00
CA VAL A 210 -12.62 17.55 -2.94
C VAL A 210 -13.24 18.53 -3.92
N ASN A 211 -12.93 19.83 -3.79
CA ASN A 211 -13.49 20.93 -4.58
C ASN A 211 -12.56 21.41 -5.70
N PHE A 212 -11.77 20.53 -6.27
CA PHE A 212 -10.90 20.84 -7.40
C PHE A 212 -11.03 19.80 -8.52
N ASN A 213 -10.67 20.21 -9.74
CA ASN A 213 -10.72 19.31 -10.90
C ASN A 213 -9.51 18.41 -10.91
N THR A 214 -9.74 17.09 -10.94
CA THR A 214 -8.68 16.08 -11.03
C THR A 214 -8.71 15.40 -12.39
N VAL A 215 -7.56 15.35 -13.04
CA VAL A 215 -7.37 14.65 -14.32
C VAL A 215 -6.41 13.49 -14.11
N LEU A 216 -6.88 12.28 -14.37
CA LEU A 216 -6.06 11.07 -14.38
C LEU A 216 -5.43 10.92 -15.77
N ILE A 217 -4.11 10.84 -15.83
CA ILE A 217 -3.34 10.72 -17.06
C ILE A 217 -2.61 9.37 -17.04
N PRO A 218 -3.23 8.31 -17.63
CA PRO A 218 -2.63 6.99 -17.64
C PRO A 218 -1.41 6.92 -18.55
N VAL A 219 -0.29 6.41 -18.02
CA VAL A 219 0.92 6.02 -18.76
C VAL A 219 1.13 4.53 -18.49
N ALA A 220 0.67 3.67 -19.37
CA ALA A 220 0.65 2.23 -19.10
C ALA A 220 1.66 1.48 -19.96
N SER A 221 2.27 0.44 -19.38
CA SER A 221 3.05 -0.55 -20.13
C SER A 221 2.13 -1.46 -20.93
N LYS A 222 2.60 -1.94 -22.09
CA LYS A 222 1.90 -2.99 -22.85
C LYS A 222 2.17 -4.40 -22.32
N VAL A 223 3.27 -4.57 -21.60
CA VAL A 223 3.74 -5.86 -21.10
C VAL A 223 3.66 -5.85 -19.59
N SER A 224 2.82 -6.71 -19.03
CA SER A 224 2.64 -6.89 -17.59
C SER A 224 3.32 -8.16 -17.07
N ASN A 225 4.41 -8.60 -17.73
CA ASN A 225 5.10 -9.82 -17.34
C ASN A 225 6.05 -9.55 -16.18
N ASN A 226 5.85 -10.22 -15.08
CA ASN A 226 6.74 -10.18 -13.94
C ASN A 226 6.70 -11.50 -13.16
N LEU A 227 7.85 -11.97 -12.71
CA LEU A 227 8.01 -13.12 -11.85
C LEU A 227 8.74 -12.67 -10.60
N TYR A 228 8.12 -12.77 -9.43
CA TYR A 228 8.68 -12.23 -8.21
C TYR A 228 8.49 -13.12 -6.98
N ILE A 229 9.38 -12.94 -6.00
CA ILE A 229 9.27 -13.57 -4.69
C ILE A 229 8.34 -12.72 -3.83
N ASP A 230 7.16 -13.28 -3.51
CA ASP A 230 6.12 -12.60 -2.73
C ASP A 230 6.45 -12.59 -1.23
N SER A 231 6.77 -13.75 -0.68
CA SER A 231 7.00 -13.92 0.75
C SER A 231 7.79 -15.18 1.06
N CYS A 232 8.36 -15.24 2.26
CA CYS A 232 8.93 -16.46 2.81
C CYS A 232 8.58 -16.61 4.29
N TRP A 233 8.54 -17.85 4.77
CA TRP A 233 8.26 -18.17 6.18
C TRP A 233 8.84 -19.53 6.56
N PHE A 234 8.97 -19.72 7.86
CA PHE A 234 9.29 -21.02 8.44
C PHE A 234 8.05 -21.61 9.12
N GLU A 235 7.88 -22.92 9.08
CA GLU A 235 6.84 -23.59 9.86
C GLU A 235 7.22 -23.69 11.33
N ALA A 236 8.51 -23.97 11.59
CA ALA A 236 9.04 -24.00 12.95
C ALA A 236 9.44 -22.58 13.39
N PRO A 237 8.93 -22.10 14.53
CA PRO A 237 9.23 -20.74 15.01
C PRO A 237 10.61 -20.61 15.65
N VAL A 238 11.32 -21.71 15.88
CA VAL A 238 12.62 -21.77 16.55
C VAL A 238 13.62 -22.48 15.67
N HIS A 239 14.76 -21.83 15.49
CA HIS A 239 15.85 -22.30 14.66
C HIS A 239 17.02 -22.76 15.52
N GLN A 240 17.53 -23.96 15.28
CA GLN A 240 18.56 -24.60 16.08
C GLN A 240 19.81 -24.86 15.26
N LEU A 241 20.97 -24.81 15.93
CA LEU A 241 22.24 -25.11 15.31
C LEU A 241 22.33 -26.60 14.94
N GLY A 242 22.74 -26.90 13.71
CA GLY A 242 22.90 -28.26 13.20
C GLY A 242 21.60 -28.96 12.78
N GLN A 243 20.44 -28.33 12.99
CA GLN A 243 19.17 -28.90 12.59
C GLN A 243 18.82 -28.54 11.14
N GLY A 244 18.15 -29.46 10.45
CA GLY A 244 17.58 -29.22 9.13
C GLY A 244 16.39 -28.25 9.21
N GLU A 245 16.44 -27.19 8.44
CA GLU A 245 15.40 -26.18 8.29
C GLU A 245 14.63 -26.39 7.00
N LYS A 246 13.38 -25.95 6.98
CA LYS A 246 12.52 -25.93 5.80
C LYS A 246 11.98 -24.52 5.60
N LEU A 247 12.63 -23.78 4.70
CA LEU A 247 12.17 -22.45 4.31
C LEU A 247 11.11 -22.59 3.23
N LYS A 248 9.89 -22.12 3.50
CA LYS A 248 8.84 -22.01 2.50
C LYS A 248 8.91 -20.66 1.80
N VAL A 249 8.79 -20.69 0.49
CA VAL A 249 8.88 -19.51 -0.36
C VAL A 249 7.69 -19.48 -1.29
N ARG A 250 6.98 -18.38 -1.33
CA ARG A 250 5.90 -18.12 -2.28
C ARG A 250 6.39 -17.22 -3.40
N ILE A 251 6.16 -17.69 -4.63
CA ILE A 251 6.52 -16.98 -5.86
C ILE A 251 5.25 -16.75 -6.66
N LYS A 252 5.13 -15.59 -7.28
CA LYS A 252 4.00 -15.22 -8.14
C LYS A 252 4.48 -14.90 -9.54
N ASN A 253 3.69 -15.34 -10.52
CA ASN A 253 3.87 -15.05 -11.93
C ASN A 253 2.68 -14.24 -12.42
N THR A 254 2.89 -12.97 -12.78
CA THR A 254 1.85 -12.12 -13.39
C THR A 254 1.83 -12.21 -14.91
N SER A 255 2.84 -12.87 -15.51
CA SER A 255 2.84 -13.16 -16.95
C SER A 255 1.74 -14.15 -17.34
N PRO A 256 1.10 -14.00 -18.50
CA PRO A 256 0.22 -15.04 -19.05
C PRO A 256 0.97 -16.32 -19.45
N GLU A 257 2.29 -16.25 -19.64
CA GLU A 257 3.12 -17.37 -20.05
C GLU A 257 3.61 -18.17 -18.82
N PRO A 258 3.68 -19.50 -18.92
CA PRO A 258 4.28 -20.33 -17.89
C PRO A 258 5.82 -20.21 -17.91
N PHE A 259 6.44 -20.33 -16.74
CA PHE A 259 7.88 -20.46 -16.61
C PHE A 259 8.24 -21.86 -16.12
N GLU A 260 9.27 -22.44 -16.72
CA GLU A 260 9.75 -23.79 -16.38
C GLU A 260 11.22 -23.77 -15.98
N LYS A 261 11.55 -24.60 -14.98
CA LYS A 261 12.93 -24.81 -14.49
C LYS A 261 13.65 -23.53 -14.06
N ILE A 262 12.90 -22.58 -13.47
CA ILE A 262 13.51 -21.34 -12.97
C ILE A 262 14.32 -21.65 -11.71
N PRO A 263 15.59 -21.23 -11.64
CA PRO A 263 16.42 -21.44 -10.47
C PRO A 263 16.07 -20.42 -9.37
N LEU A 264 15.87 -20.91 -8.14
CA LEU A 264 15.75 -20.12 -6.92
C LEU A 264 16.98 -20.41 -6.05
N LYS A 265 17.79 -19.39 -5.77
CA LYS A 265 19.00 -19.50 -4.95
C LYS A 265 18.73 -19.03 -3.54
N LEU A 266 19.16 -19.80 -2.54
CA LEU A 266 19.20 -19.43 -1.14
C LEU A 266 20.63 -19.16 -0.70
N THR A 267 20.87 -17.98 -0.18
CA THR A 267 22.14 -17.54 0.40
C THR A 267 21.90 -17.17 1.88
N ILE A 268 22.70 -17.70 2.79
CA ILE A 268 22.71 -17.34 4.22
C ILE A 268 24.11 -16.88 4.60
N ASN A 269 24.22 -15.74 5.24
CA ASN A 269 25.50 -15.12 5.65
C ASN A 269 26.49 -15.05 4.48
N ASN A 270 26.03 -14.63 3.30
CA ASN A 270 26.80 -14.56 2.05
C ASN A 270 27.35 -15.90 1.52
N LYS A 271 26.91 -17.05 2.07
CA LYS A 271 27.24 -18.38 1.57
C LYS A 271 26.02 -19.00 0.93
N GLN A 272 26.15 -19.49 -0.30
CA GLN A 272 25.08 -20.22 -0.97
C GLN A 272 24.82 -21.54 -0.21
N ARG A 273 23.57 -21.75 0.22
CA ARG A 273 23.17 -22.94 1.00
C ARG A 273 22.35 -23.93 0.18
N ALA A 274 21.50 -23.42 -0.70
CA ALA A 274 20.66 -24.27 -1.53
C ALA A 274 20.34 -23.61 -2.87
N VAL A 275 20.03 -24.46 -3.85
CA VAL A 275 19.42 -24.05 -5.13
C VAL A 275 18.24 -25.00 -5.37
N ALA A 276 17.05 -24.43 -5.54
CA ALA A 276 15.86 -25.14 -5.95
C ALA A 276 15.47 -24.75 -7.37
N SER A 277 14.74 -25.59 -8.07
CA SER A 277 14.19 -25.30 -9.40
C SER A 277 12.69 -25.50 -9.34
N PHE A 278 11.93 -24.60 -9.96
CA PHE A 278 10.48 -24.66 -9.93
C PHE A 278 9.84 -24.37 -11.28
N ASN A 279 8.59 -24.80 -11.41
CA ASN A 279 7.73 -24.49 -12.54
C ASN A 279 6.53 -23.71 -12.01
N ILE A 280 6.07 -22.71 -12.77
CA ILE A 280 4.93 -21.88 -12.41
C ILE A 280 4.07 -21.59 -13.64
N LYS A 281 2.76 -21.75 -13.49
CA LYS A 281 1.80 -21.45 -14.57
C LYS A 281 1.68 -19.96 -14.79
N GLY A 282 1.25 -19.57 -15.99
CA GLY A 282 0.89 -18.18 -16.26
C GLY A 282 -0.25 -17.69 -15.34
N GLY A 283 -0.08 -16.49 -14.75
CA GLY A 283 -1.02 -15.92 -13.79
C GLY A 283 -1.14 -16.70 -12.47
N GLY A 284 -0.18 -17.61 -12.17
CA GLY A 284 -0.25 -18.54 -11.04
C GLY A 284 0.68 -18.20 -9.88
N GLU A 285 0.53 -18.98 -8.80
CA GLU A 285 1.40 -18.95 -7.63
C GLU A 285 2.07 -20.32 -7.47
N ALA A 286 3.31 -20.32 -6.96
CA ALA A 286 4.04 -21.54 -6.58
C ALA A 286 4.58 -21.40 -5.16
N GLU A 287 4.40 -22.45 -4.36
CA GLU A 287 5.02 -22.58 -3.05
C GLU A 287 6.10 -23.64 -3.14
N LEU A 288 7.30 -23.29 -2.65
CA LEU A 288 8.45 -24.18 -2.62
C LEU A 288 8.94 -24.33 -1.21
N GLU A 289 9.41 -25.54 -0.89
CA GLU A 289 10.12 -25.85 0.34
C GLU A 289 11.61 -26.01 0.02
N ILE A 290 12.45 -25.22 0.67
CA ILE A 290 13.91 -25.28 0.49
C ILE A 290 14.52 -25.84 1.77
N PRO A 291 15.00 -27.10 1.75
CA PRO A 291 15.70 -27.68 2.88
C PRO A 291 17.14 -27.17 2.93
N TYR A 292 17.63 -26.83 4.13
CA TYR A 292 19.03 -26.48 4.40
C TYR A 292 19.34 -26.68 5.87
N THR A 293 20.60 -26.53 6.29
CA THR A 293 21.02 -26.71 7.69
C THR A 293 21.68 -25.44 8.21
N ASN A 294 21.37 -25.05 9.45
CA ASN A 294 22.05 -23.95 10.15
C ASN A 294 23.42 -24.42 10.67
N HIS A 295 24.48 -23.77 10.22
CA HIS A 295 25.87 -24.09 10.63
C HIS A 295 26.48 -23.06 11.58
N GLU A 296 25.83 -21.94 11.80
CA GLU A 296 26.31 -20.83 12.60
C GLU A 296 25.20 -20.42 13.59
N ASP A 297 25.56 -20.06 14.81
CA ASP A 297 24.65 -19.52 15.81
C ASP A 297 24.47 -17.98 15.64
N GLY A 298 23.55 -17.41 16.40
CA GLY A 298 23.25 -15.99 16.33
C GLY A 298 22.37 -15.60 15.15
N TRP A 299 22.44 -14.32 14.74
CA TRP A 299 21.60 -13.77 13.66
C TRP A 299 22.05 -14.26 12.30
N GLN A 300 21.11 -14.85 11.57
CA GLN A 300 21.30 -15.31 10.18
C GLN A 300 20.69 -14.28 9.23
N PHE A 301 21.44 -13.97 8.16
CA PHE A 301 21.07 -13.01 7.13
C PHE A 301 20.80 -13.76 5.83
N GLY A 302 19.52 -13.94 5.49
CA GLY A 302 19.06 -14.68 4.35
C GLY A 302 18.82 -13.80 3.13
N LYS A 303 19.10 -14.34 1.95
CA LYS A 303 18.74 -13.78 0.65
C LYS A 303 18.25 -14.88 -0.26
N LEU A 304 17.05 -14.72 -0.80
CA LEU A 304 16.49 -15.48 -1.90
C LEU A 304 16.69 -14.70 -3.19
N GLU A 305 16.99 -15.37 -4.29
CA GLU A 305 17.28 -14.73 -5.57
C GLU A 305 16.74 -15.57 -6.73
N ILE A 306 15.97 -14.95 -7.59
CA ILE A 306 15.55 -15.42 -8.91
C ILE A 306 16.12 -14.48 -9.96
N THR A 307 15.89 -14.73 -11.25
CA THR A 307 16.27 -13.81 -12.32
C THR A 307 15.08 -13.65 -13.25
N ASP A 308 14.60 -12.43 -13.38
CA ASP A 308 13.52 -12.04 -14.29
C ASP A 308 13.87 -10.75 -15.06
N TYR A 309 13.19 -10.52 -16.16
CA TYR A 309 13.28 -9.31 -16.99
C TYR A 309 11.90 -8.92 -17.52
N PRO A 310 11.58 -7.61 -17.65
CA PRO A 310 12.47 -6.43 -17.53
C PRO A 310 12.58 -5.85 -16.11
N ILE A 311 11.78 -6.31 -15.18
CA ILE A 311 11.72 -5.80 -13.80
C ILE A 311 12.67 -6.64 -12.94
N THR A 312 13.57 -6.01 -12.20
CA THR A 312 14.62 -6.71 -11.43
C THR A 312 14.68 -6.32 -9.95
N PHE A 313 13.90 -5.30 -9.51
CA PHE A 313 13.95 -4.83 -8.13
C PHE A 313 13.41 -5.87 -7.14
N ASP A 314 12.53 -6.77 -7.59
CA ASP A 314 11.83 -7.79 -6.81
C ASP A 314 12.38 -9.21 -7.03
N ASP A 315 13.43 -9.34 -7.82
CA ASP A 315 14.20 -10.59 -8.00
C ASP A 315 14.84 -11.09 -6.71
N ARG A 316 15.03 -10.21 -5.73
CA ARG A 316 15.67 -10.51 -4.45
C ARG A 316 14.69 -10.33 -3.31
N PHE A 317 14.80 -11.25 -2.34
CA PHE A 317 14.03 -11.18 -1.10
C PHE A 317 14.95 -11.42 0.09
N TYR A 318 14.94 -10.52 1.05
CA TYR A 318 15.80 -10.55 2.22
C TYR A 318 15.00 -10.94 3.46
N PHE A 319 15.62 -11.73 4.34
CA PHE A 319 15.03 -12.13 5.61
C PHE A 319 16.10 -12.37 6.65
N THR A 320 15.74 -12.25 7.93
CA THR A 320 16.65 -12.49 9.05
C THR A 320 15.94 -13.29 10.12
N TYR A 321 16.67 -14.16 10.77
CA TYR A 321 16.18 -14.96 11.89
C TYR A 321 17.33 -15.30 12.84
N PRO A 322 17.06 -15.43 14.17
CA PRO A 322 18.06 -15.87 15.11
C PRO A 322 18.13 -17.39 15.16
N VAL A 323 19.34 -17.94 15.17
CA VAL A 323 19.61 -19.34 15.53
C VAL A 323 19.99 -19.37 17.00
N THR A 324 19.15 -20.01 17.81
CA THR A 324 19.33 -20.06 19.26
C THR A 324 20.00 -21.37 19.64
N SER A 325 21.11 -21.27 20.35
CA SER A 325 21.83 -22.45 20.83
C SER A 325 21.19 -23.06 22.06
N THR A 326 20.53 -22.24 22.91
CA THR A 326 19.94 -22.71 24.18
C THR A 326 18.73 -21.90 24.62
N ILE A 327 17.72 -22.59 25.17
CA ILE A 327 16.54 -22.02 25.82
C ILE A 327 16.73 -22.21 27.32
N LYS A 328 16.58 -21.15 28.11
CA LYS A 328 16.69 -21.22 29.57
C LYS A 328 15.29 -21.41 30.16
N ALA A 329 15.07 -22.56 30.79
CA ALA A 329 13.81 -22.88 31.47
C ALA A 329 14.03 -22.93 32.98
N LEU A 330 13.12 -22.31 33.73
CA LEU A 330 13.10 -22.31 35.19
C LEU A 330 11.82 -23.02 35.67
N CYS A 331 11.98 -24.05 36.51
CA CYS A 331 10.86 -24.64 37.22
C CYS A 331 10.88 -24.16 38.68
N ILE A 332 9.82 -23.46 39.07
CA ILE A 332 9.62 -23.01 40.45
C ILE A 332 8.73 -24.06 41.14
N ASN A 333 9.31 -24.76 42.09
CA ASN A 333 8.66 -25.88 42.80
C ASN A 333 8.08 -25.45 44.13
N GLY A 334 6.81 -25.85 44.39
CA GLY A 334 6.18 -25.61 45.69
C GLY A 334 6.69 -26.53 46.79
N ALA A 335 6.64 -27.84 46.63
CA ALA A 335 7.07 -28.80 47.64
C ALA A 335 8.18 -29.74 47.15
N ALA A 336 8.05 -30.32 45.97
CA ALA A 336 9.01 -31.27 45.42
C ALA A 336 9.20 -31.03 43.92
N GLU A 337 10.39 -31.41 43.41
CA GLU A 337 10.63 -31.44 42.00
C GLU A 337 9.74 -32.42 41.27
N ASN A 338 9.31 -32.07 40.08
CA ASN A 338 8.46 -32.93 39.26
C ASN A 338 9.35 -33.91 38.47
N VAL A 339 9.20 -35.19 38.75
CA VAL A 339 9.99 -36.27 38.13
C VAL A 339 9.79 -36.31 36.62
N TYR A 340 8.60 -36.02 36.09
CA TYR A 340 8.33 -36.06 34.66
C TYR A 340 8.96 -34.88 33.93
N LEU A 341 8.92 -33.66 34.54
CA LEU A 341 9.61 -32.48 33.98
C LEU A 341 11.12 -32.64 34.02
N ASN A 342 11.66 -33.23 35.13
CA ASN A 342 13.07 -33.54 35.21
C ASN A 342 13.50 -34.54 34.14
N SER A 343 12.71 -35.61 33.95
CA SER A 343 13.01 -36.60 32.92
C SER A 343 12.93 -36.03 31.48
N LEU A 344 12.12 -35.00 31.27
CA LEU A 344 11.98 -34.34 29.98
C LEU A 344 13.15 -33.38 29.69
N PHE A 345 13.56 -32.57 30.67
CA PHE A 345 14.45 -31.42 30.42
C PHE A 345 15.86 -31.56 30.97
N VAL A 346 16.08 -32.41 31.98
CA VAL A 346 17.44 -32.57 32.55
C VAL A 346 18.34 -33.30 31.58
N GLY A 347 19.44 -32.69 31.20
CA GLY A 347 20.40 -33.23 30.26
C GLY A 347 20.04 -32.93 28.78
N ASP A 348 18.97 -32.17 28.49
CA ASP A 348 18.66 -31.72 27.16
C ASP A 348 19.74 -30.74 26.64
N SER A 349 20.11 -30.87 25.38
CA SER A 349 21.14 -30.05 24.77
C SER A 349 20.68 -28.62 24.44
N ILE A 350 19.38 -28.42 24.30
CA ILE A 350 18.75 -27.17 23.84
C ILE A 350 18.14 -26.43 25.02
N VAL A 351 17.46 -27.15 25.94
CA VAL A 351 16.78 -26.54 27.07
C VAL A 351 17.67 -26.63 28.30
N LYS A 352 18.27 -25.51 28.70
CA LYS A 352 18.97 -25.37 30.00
C LYS A 352 17.91 -25.25 31.10
N TYR A 353 17.62 -26.38 31.71
CA TYR A 353 16.61 -26.51 32.75
C TYR A 353 17.20 -26.30 34.13
N THR A 354 16.55 -25.45 34.92
CA THR A 354 16.94 -25.13 36.31
C THR A 354 15.73 -25.32 37.23
N ASN A 355 15.93 -26.06 38.33
CA ASN A 355 14.95 -26.16 39.39
C ASN A 355 15.27 -25.17 40.50
N SER A 356 14.25 -24.52 41.05
CA SER A 356 14.36 -23.65 42.22
C SER A 356 13.14 -23.85 43.12
N PRO A 357 13.29 -24.07 44.41
CA PRO A 357 12.15 -24.00 45.34
C PRO A 357 11.71 -22.52 45.43
N GLU A 358 10.40 -22.30 45.63
CA GLU A 358 9.82 -20.95 45.72
C GLU A 358 10.53 -20.11 46.84
N SER A 359 10.87 -20.75 47.95
CA SER A 359 11.50 -20.07 49.09
C SER A 359 12.89 -19.47 48.86
N SER A 360 13.60 -19.95 47.82
CA SER A 360 14.95 -19.48 47.49
C SER A 360 15.00 -18.68 46.18
N LEU A 361 13.85 -18.35 45.61
CA LEU A 361 13.78 -17.69 44.32
C LEU A 361 14.19 -16.21 44.42
N ASN A 362 15.15 -15.81 43.61
CA ASN A 362 15.49 -14.42 43.40
C ASN A 362 14.71 -13.83 42.22
N TYR A 363 13.74 -12.98 42.51
CA TYR A 363 12.86 -12.39 41.46
C TYR A 363 13.63 -11.56 40.42
N SER A 364 14.79 -10.97 40.75
CA SER A 364 15.62 -10.19 39.83
C SER A 364 16.24 -11.05 38.70
N THR A 365 16.29 -12.38 38.89
CA THR A 365 16.83 -13.32 37.89
C THR A 365 15.79 -13.88 36.92
N ILE A 366 14.52 -13.63 37.18
CA ILE A 366 13.41 -14.14 36.34
C ILE A 366 13.55 -13.74 34.88
N ASP A 367 13.95 -12.49 34.60
CA ASP A 367 14.19 -11.97 33.25
C ASP A 367 15.33 -12.67 32.47
N ASN A 368 16.13 -13.52 33.15
CA ASN A 368 17.17 -14.28 32.46
C ASN A 368 16.71 -15.57 31.78
N PHE A 369 15.46 -15.94 32.01
CA PHE A 369 14.86 -17.15 31.48
C PHE A 369 13.94 -16.84 30.28
N ASN A 370 13.63 -17.86 29.49
CA ASN A 370 12.67 -17.78 28.39
C ASN A 370 11.33 -18.44 28.80
N PHE A 371 11.43 -19.53 29.58
CA PHE A 371 10.30 -20.37 29.96
C PHE A 371 10.27 -20.59 31.45
N ILE A 372 9.16 -20.31 32.11
CA ILE A 372 8.98 -20.50 33.55
C ILE A 372 7.82 -21.46 33.79
N ILE A 373 8.04 -22.47 34.60
CA ILE A 373 7.05 -23.44 35.01
C ILE A 373 6.77 -23.26 36.51
N LEU A 374 5.53 -22.92 36.86
CA LEU A 374 5.04 -22.92 38.25
C LEU A 374 4.55 -24.31 38.55
N ASN A 375 5.35 -25.09 39.24
CA ASN A 375 5.02 -26.47 39.57
C ASN A 375 4.42 -26.60 40.96
N GLN A 376 3.09 -26.72 41.04
CA GLN A 376 2.33 -27.02 42.24
C GLN A 376 2.66 -26.10 43.43
N LEU A 377 2.74 -24.80 43.21
CA LEU A 377 2.93 -23.82 44.27
C LEU A 377 1.72 -23.86 45.26
N PRO A 378 1.92 -23.70 46.57
CA PRO A 378 0.81 -23.57 47.51
C PRO A 378 0.03 -22.28 47.33
N ALA A 379 0.70 -21.18 46.97
CA ALA A 379 0.14 -19.87 46.68
C ALA A 379 1.07 -19.07 45.75
N ILE A 380 0.55 -18.11 45.04
CA ILE A 380 1.34 -17.14 44.25
C ILE A 380 1.31 -15.82 45.02
N ASN A 381 2.43 -15.46 45.66
CA ASN A 381 2.49 -14.23 46.39
C ASN A 381 2.54 -12.99 45.46
N THR A 382 2.25 -11.81 46.01
CA THR A 382 2.13 -10.57 45.22
C THR A 382 3.42 -10.20 44.50
N GLY A 383 4.60 -10.42 45.11
CA GLY A 383 5.89 -10.13 44.51
C GLY A 383 6.19 -11.02 43.31
N LEU A 384 5.92 -12.33 43.43
CA LEU A 384 6.05 -13.28 42.34
C LEU A 384 5.04 -12.94 41.20
N SER A 385 3.79 -12.65 41.57
CA SER A 385 2.76 -12.27 40.61
C SER A 385 3.18 -11.06 39.77
N GLN A 386 3.71 -10.01 40.40
CA GLN A 386 4.18 -8.82 39.69
C GLN A 386 5.38 -9.13 38.76
N ALA A 387 6.38 -9.90 39.26
CA ALA A 387 7.52 -10.30 38.46
C ALA A 387 7.13 -11.14 37.23
N LEU A 388 6.22 -12.12 37.41
CA LEU A 388 5.73 -12.95 36.32
C LEU A 388 4.88 -12.16 35.32
N THR A 389 4.02 -11.24 35.77
CA THR A 389 3.24 -10.38 34.88
C THR A 389 4.15 -9.52 34.01
N GLN A 390 5.21 -8.93 34.62
CA GLN A 390 6.21 -8.18 33.88
C GLN A 390 6.99 -9.07 32.89
N PHE A 391 7.41 -10.26 33.32
CA PHE A 391 8.11 -11.24 32.49
C PHE A 391 7.29 -11.65 31.26
N VAL A 392 6.02 -11.98 31.42
CA VAL A 392 5.14 -12.36 30.29
C VAL A 392 4.90 -11.17 29.38
N SER A 393 4.66 -9.97 29.93
CA SER A 393 4.45 -8.77 29.12
C SER A 393 5.62 -8.45 28.18
N LYS A 394 6.84 -8.83 28.58
CA LYS A 394 8.09 -8.67 27.82
C LYS A 394 8.31 -9.76 26.76
N GLY A 395 7.59 -10.87 26.81
CA GLY A 395 7.72 -11.95 25.84
C GLY A 395 8.07 -13.31 26.43
N GLY A 396 8.24 -13.38 27.75
CA GLY A 396 8.45 -14.65 28.44
C GLY A 396 7.20 -15.54 28.43
N CYS A 397 7.41 -16.84 28.55
CA CYS A 397 6.30 -17.81 28.65
C CYS A 397 6.23 -18.42 30.02
N VAL A 398 5.02 -18.45 30.60
CA VAL A 398 4.75 -19.04 31.93
C VAL A 398 3.78 -20.20 31.77
N THR A 399 4.13 -21.36 32.32
CA THR A 399 3.22 -22.50 32.45
C THR A 399 2.78 -22.64 33.90
N VAL A 400 1.50 -22.60 34.15
CA VAL A 400 0.88 -22.76 35.49
C VAL A 400 0.34 -24.16 35.67
N ILE A 401 0.97 -24.91 36.57
CA ILE A 401 0.51 -26.26 36.96
C ILE A 401 -0.02 -26.15 38.40
N PRO A 402 -1.34 -26.30 38.63
CA PRO A 402 -1.92 -26.08 39.94
C PRO A 402 -1.52 -27.15 40.94
N SER A 403 -1.48 -26.81 42.23
CA SER A 403 -1.45 -27.79 43.33
C SER A 403 -2.84 -28.20 43.70
N GLN A 404 -3.02 -29.45 44.15
CA GLN A 404 -4.33 -29.93 44.67
C GLN A 404 -4.82 -29.16 45.90
N THR A 405 -3.90 -28.55 46.65
CA THR A 405 -4.15 -27.80 47.89
C THR A 405 -3.82 -26.33 47.73
N MET A 406 -3.85 -25.81 46.49
CA MET A 406 -3.49 -24.40 46.23
C MET A 406 -4.53 -23.44 46.83
N ASP A 407 -4.04 -22.24 47.18
CA ASP A 407 -4.92 -21.10 47.42
C ASP A 407 -5.44 -20.53 46.08
N ILE A 408 -6.67 -20.92 45.75
CA ILE A 408 -7.33 -20.52 44.50
C ILE A 408 -7.37 -18.99 44.35
N LYS A 409 -7.56 -18.25 45.46
CA LYS A 409 -7.63 -16.79 45.43
C LYS A 409 -6.32 -16.16 45.00
N SER A 410 -5.18 -16.66 45.49
CA SER A 410 -3.85 -16.17 45.12
C SER A 410 -3.52 -16.42 43.64
N TYR A 411 -3.87 -17.62 43.16
CA TYR A 411 -3.73 -17.96 41.73
C TYR A 411 -4.60 -17.06 40.86
N ASN A 412 -5.87 -16.89 41.21
CA ASN A 412 -6.79 -16.04 40.45
C ASN A 412 -6.41 -14.58 40.44
N ASN A 413 -5.76 -14.05 41.50
CA ASN A 413 -5.21 -12.71 41.50
C ASN A 413 -4.11 -12.57 40.43
N PHE A 414 -3.20 -13.54 40.30
CA PHE A 414 -2.20 -13.54 39.22
C PHE A 414 -2.87 -13.69 37.83
N LEU A 415 -3.74 -14.68 37.67
CA LEU A 415 -4.39 -14.98 36.39
C LEU A 415 -5.23 -13.81 35.87
N ALA A 416 -5.88 -13.06 36.75
CA ALA A 416 -6.59 -11.83 36.38
C ALA A 416 -5.65 -10.73 35.87
N THR A 417 -4.42 -10.59 36.41
CA THR A 417 -3.47 -9.58 35.93
C THR A 417 -2.97 -9.87 34.51
N VAL A 418 -2.96 -11.13 34.09
CA VAL A 418 -2.56 -11.58 32.75
C VAL A 418 -3.75 -11.86 31.82
N HIS A 419 -4.94 -11.42 32.21
CA HIS A 419 -6.19 -11.52 31.43
C HIS A 419 -6.51 -12.96 30.98
N SER A 420 -6.21 -13.95 31.81
CA SER A 420 -6.55 -15.34 31.59
C SER A 420 -7.87 -15.74 32.23
N ASP A 421 -8.33 -16.96 31.97
CA ASP A 421 -9.44 -17.57 32.66
C ASP A 421 -9.07 -17.94 34.09
N LEU A 422 -10.06 -18.12 34.96
CA LEU A 422 -9.86 -18.27 36.39
C LEU A 422 -10.22 -19.68 36.86
N PHE A 423 -9.51 -20.18 37.89
CA PHE A 423 -9.90 -21.42 38.59
C PHE A 423 -11.16 -21.19 39.41
N HIS A 424 -12.09 -22.12 39.34
CA HIS A 424 -13.33 -22.05 40.12
C HIS A 424 -13.39 -23.14 41.17
N SER A 425 -13.82 -24.34 40.82
CA SER A 425 -14.02 -25.45 41.75
C SER A 425 -13.24 -26.68 41.33
N LYS A 426 -12.91 -27.52 42.27
CA LYS A 426 -12.27 -28.81 42.02
C LYS A 426 -13.30 -29.85 41.65
N ASP A 427 -13.03 -30.61 40.60
CA ASP A 427 -13.78 -31.74 40.15
C ASP A 427 -12.93 -33.02 40.27
N THR A 428 -13.50 -34.10 40.81
CA THR A 428 -12.83 -35.39 41.00
C THR A 428 -13.39 -36.49 40.11
N ALA A 429 -14.25 -36.13 39.16
CA ALA A 429 -14.75 -37.06 38.16
C ALA A 429 -13.64 -37.48 37.20
N LYS A 430 -13.57 -38.75 36.85
CA LYS A 430 -12.67 -39.24 35.81
C LYS A 430 -13.21 -38.85 34.44
N VAL A 431 -12.48 -38.02 33.74
CA VAL A 431 -12.83 -37.50 32.42
C VAL A 431 -11.72 -37.81 31.41
N LYS A 432 -12.08 -38.16 30.17
CA LYS A 432 -11.11 -38.34 29.08
C LYS A 432 -10.91 -37.00 28.34
N MET A 433 -9.74 -36.74 27.84
CA MET A 433 -9.56 -35.64 26.88
C MET A 433 -10.40 -35.90 25.63
N ALA A 434 -11.03 -34.87 25.09
CA ALA A 434 -11.95 -34.99 23.95
C ALA A 434 -11.22 -34.91 22.59
N SER A 435 -10.28 -34.02 22.46
CA SER A 435 -9.58 -33.76 21.21
C SER A 435 -8.28 -33.02 21.44
N ILE A 436 -7.56 -32.73 20.33
CA ILE A 436 -6.40 -31.85 20.27
C ILE A 436 -6.73 -30.71 19.32
N ASN A 437 -6.41 -29.48 19.68
CA ASN A 437 -6.58 -28.33 18.80
C ASN A 437 -5.42 -28.23 17.79
N PHE A 438 -5.48 -28.99 16.72
CA PHE A 438 -4.46 -29.02 15.67
C PHE A 438 -4.25 -27.71 14.92
N LYS A 439 -5.14 -26.71 15.07
CA LYS A 439 -4.99 -25.40 14.44
C LYS A 439 -3.99 -24.50 15.18
N ASN A 440 -3.69 -24.83 16.43
CA ASN A 440 -2.76 -24.05 17.22
C ASN A 440 -1.32 -24.39 16.83
N ILE A 441 -0.45 -23.37 16.77
CA ILE A 441 0.98 -23.48 16.42
C ILE A 441 1.75 -24.47 17.29
N LEU A 442 1.27 -24.76 18.50
CA LEU A 442 1.88 -25.74 19.42
C LEU A 442 1.94 -27.13 18.79
N PHE A 443 0.98 -27.47 17.95
CA PHE A 443 0.86 -28.82 17.35
C PHE A 443 1.33 -28.86 15.89
N ASN A 444 1.81 -27.75 15.33
CA ASN A 444 2.41 -27.77 14.00
C ASN A 444 3.61 -28.74 13.99
N ASP A 445 3.72 -29.57 12.96
CA ASP A 445 4.81 -30.56 12.77
C ASP A 445 5.00 -31.58 13.91
N VAL A 446 4.04 -31.68 14.85
CA VAL A 446 4.04 -32.73 15.88
C VAL A 446 3.51 -34.03 15.32
N PHE A 447 2.63 -33.95 14.32
CA PHE A 447 2.02 -35.11 13.68
C PHE A 447 2.22 -35.03 12.15
N GLU A 448 2.70 -36.08 11.52
CA GLU A 448 2.81 -36.17 10.06
C GLU A 448 1.44 -36.13 9.38
N SER A 449 0.43 -36.69 10.03
CA SER A 449 -0.98 -36.64 9.62
C SER A 449 -1.86 -36.71 10.87
N VAL A 450 -3.04 -36.08 10.83
CA VAL A 450 -4.01 -36.18 11.93
C VAL A 450 -4.56 -37.62 12.01
N PRO A 451 -4.29 -38.38 13.09
CA PRO A 451 -4.76 -39.75 13.19
C PRO A 451 -6.28 -39.80 13.37
N ASP A 452 -6.95 -40.75 12.70
CA ASP A 452 -8.42 -40.95 12.84
C ASP A 452 -8.84 -41.41 14.23
N ASN A 453 -7.97 -42.18 14.93
CA ASN A 453 -8.20 -42.70 16.27
C ASN A 453 -7.08 -42.28 17.22
N LEU A 454 -7.30 -41.17 17.95
CA LEU A 454 -6.39 -40.72 18.98
C LEU A 454 -6.68 -41.46 20.32
N ASP A 455 -5.67 -42.19 20.80
CA ASP A 455 -5.70 -42.55 22.22
C ASP A 455 -5.38 -41.28 23.03
N LEU A 456 -6.33 -40.81 23.83
CA LEU A 456 -6.20 -39.56 24.59
C LEU A 456 -6.17 -39.86 26.08
N PRO A 457 -5.40 -39.11 26.87
CA PRO A 457 -5.23 -39.34 28.30
C PRO A 457 -6.51 -39.07 29.11
N PHE A 458 -6.53 -39.69 30.30
CA PHE A 458 -7.57 -39.48 31.30
C PHE A 458 -7.10 -38.50 32.37
N VAL A 459 -8.04 -37.70 32.88
CA VAL A 459 -7.87 -36.82 34.03
C VAL A 459 -8.76 -37.33 35.16
N PHE A 460 -8.19 -37.57 36.33
CA PHE A 460 -8.88 -38.13 37.48
C PHE A 460 -9.31 -37.06 38.48
N SER A 461 -8.67 -35.88 38.44
CA SER A 461 -9.06 -34.70 39.19
C SER A 461 -8.54 -33.43 38.49
N HIS A 462 -9.41 -32.45 38.35
CA HIS A 462 -9.07 -31.16 37.71
C HIS A 462 -9.82 -30.01 38.37
N PHE A 463 -9.34 -28.82 38.18
CA PHE A 463 -10.06 -27.60 38.50
C PHE A 463 -10.87 -27.15 37.30
N ARG A 464 -12.11 -26.78 37.50
CA ARG A 464 -12.94 -26.13 36.50
C ARG A 464 -12.38 -24.72 36.25
N ILE A 465 -12.24 -24.38 34.99
CA ILE A 465 -11.72 -23.05 34.54
C ILE A 465 -12.90 -22.28 33.96
N GLU A 466 -13.21 -21.14 34.55
CA GLU A 466 -14.27 -20.23 34.08
C GLU A 466 -13.71 -19.16 33.17
N LYS A 467 -14.39 -18.99 32.04
CA LYS A 467 -14.02 -17.93 31.06
C LYS A 467 -14.32 -16.54 31.62
N THR A 468 -13.35 -15.66 31.51
CA THR A 468 -13.51 -14.24 31.86
C THR A 468 -13.85 -13.41 30.61
N VAL A 469 -14.55 -12.29 30.80
CA VAL A 469 -14.98 -11.39 29.69
C VAL A 469 -13.77 -10.81 28.92
N HIS A 470 -12.63 -10.67 29.57
CA HIS A 470 -11.42 -10.09 28.99
C HIS A 470 -10.42 -11.13 28.49
N SER A 471 -10.75 -12.41 28.59
CA SER A 471 -9.87 -13.50 28.17
C SER A 471 -9.95 -13.70 26.65
N SER A 472 -8.78 -13.72 26.00
CA SER A 472 -8.59 -14.09 24.60
C SER A 472 -7.95 -15.48 24.46
N GLY A 473 -8.12 -16.34 25.47
CA GLY A 473 -7.50 -17.65 25.55
C GLY A 473 -8.08 -18.67 24.56
N GLU A 474 -7.22 -19.59 24.17
CA GLU A 474 -7.53 -20.71 23.29
C GLU A 474 -7.34 -22.03 24.05
N THR A 475 -8.34 -22.91 24.00
CA THR A 475 -8.22 -24.25 24.56
C THR A 475 -7.39 -25.14 23.65
N LEU A 476 -6.31 -25.68 24.16
CA LEU A 476 -5.39 -26.59 23.48
C LEU A 476 -5.84 -28.06 23.58
N LEU A 477 -6.22 -28.46 24.78
CA LEU A 477 -6.63 -29.84 25.14
C LEU A 477 -7.95 -29.79 25.88
N PRO A 478 -9.11 -29.87 25.21
CA PRO A 478 -10.42 -29.90 25.83
C PRO A 478 -10.71 -31.28 26.47
N LEU A 479 -11.47 -31.26 27.55
CA LEU A 479 -12.02 -32.44 28.21
C LEU A 479 -13.42 -32.80 27.67
N ALA A 480 -13.83 -34.04 27.81
CA ALA A 480 -15.12 -34.51 27.33
C ALA A 480 -16.34 -33.92 28.08
N ASP A 481 -16.13 -33.33 29.26
CA ASP A 481 -17.13 -32.60 30.04
C ASP A 481 -17.29 -31.12 29.64
N GLY A 482 -16.55 -30.69 28.61
CA GLY A 482 -16.54 -29.31 28.13
C GLY A 482 -15.56 -28.38 28.84
N CYS A 483 -14.85 -28.83 29.87
CA CYS A 483 -13.80 -28.09 30.56
C CYS A 483 -12.50 -28.11 29.72
N SER A 484 -11.54 -27.23 30.04
CA SER A 484 -10.20 -27.23 29.45
C SER A 484 -9.22 -27.97 30.39
N PHE A 485 -8.43 -28.91 29.84
CA PHE A 485 -7.28 -29.46 30.55
C PHE A 485 -6.03 -28.52 30.40
N CYS A 486 -5.81 -27.97 29.23
CA CYS A 486 -4.76 -27.04 28.97
C CYS A 486 -5.25 -25.96 28.01
N SER A 487 -5.01 -24.70 28.39
CA SER A 487 -5.28 -23.50 27.55
C SER A 487 -4.08 -22.60 27.47
N VAL A 488 -4.04 -21.76 26.42
CA VAL A 488 -3.01 -20.72 26.22
C VAL A 488 -3.67 -19.35 26.16
N TYR A 489 -3.04 -18.38 26.80
CA TYR A 489 -3.48 -16.98 26.88
C TYR A 489 -2.35 -16.06 26.44
N PRO A 490 -2.54 -15.27 25.38
CA PRO A 490 -1.57 -14.24 25.00
C PRO A 490 -1.67 -13.04 25.94
N PHE A 491 -0.53 -12.55 26.41
CA PHE A 491 -0.46 -11.36 27.23
C PHE A 491 0.82 -10.56 26.92
N GLY A 492 0.67 -9.33 26.48
CA GLY A 492 1.80 -8.53 26.00
C GLY A 492 2.46 -9.13 24.77
N LYS A 493 3.73 -9.54 24.88
CA LYS A 493 4.48 -10.27 23.83
C LYS A 493 4.63 -11.76 24.15
N GLY A 494 4.20 -12.23 25.35
CA GLY A 494 4.35 -13.60 25.81
C GLY A 494 3.05 -14.36 25.93
N TYR A 495 3.16 -15.54 26.53
CA TYR A 495 2.05 -16.47 26.68
C TYR A 495 1.99 -17.04 28.08
N VAL A 496 0.77 -17.30 28.57
CA VAL A 496 0.50 -18.06 29.77
C VAL A 496 -0.21 -19.35 29.38
N TYR A 497 0.40 -20.49 29.72
CA TYR A 497 -0.22 -21.80 29.60
C TYR A 497 -0.80 -22.19 30.94
N LEU A 498 -2.07 -22.57 30.98
CA LEU A 498 -2.79 -22.91 32.18
C LEU A 498 -3.24 -24.37 32.10
N PHE A 499 -2.71 -25.20 33.00
CA PHE A 499 -3.19 -26.57 33.21
C PHE A 499 -4.27 -26.61 34.28
N ALA A 500 -5.28 -27.45 34.06
CA ALA A 500 -6.36 -27.64 35.03
C ALA A 500 -6.06 -28.67 36.12
N SER A 501 -4.98 -29.44 36.00
CA SER A 501 -4.63 -30.53 36.92
C SER A 501 -3.11 -30.55 37.18
N PRO A 502 -2.66 -31.00 38.36
CA PRO A 502 -1.26 -31.31 38.59
C PRO A 502 -0.75 -32.34 37.56
N LEU A 503 0.50 -32.16 37.10
CA LEU A 503 1.15 -33.14 36.23
C LEU A 503 1.78 -34.29 37.04
N ASP A 504 0.93 -35.07 37.67
CA ASP A 504 1.26 -36.27 38.44
C ASP A 504 0.31 -37.39 38.08
N SER A 505 0.83 -38.63 37.97
CA SER A 505 0.07 -39.84 37.61
C SER A 505 -1.11 -40.17 38.55
N LYS A 506 -1.13 -39.61 39.78
CA LYS A 506 -2.26 -39.67 40.71
C LYS A 506 -3.48 -38.91 40.21
N TYR A 507 -3.28 -37.83 39.42
CA TYR A 507 -4.35 -36.93 39.02
C TYR A 507 -4.65 -36.97 37.54
N THR A 508 -3.69 -37.40 36.69
CA THR A 508 -3.88 -37.57 35.27
C THR A 508 -2.92 -38.59 34.69
N SER A 509 -3.34 -39.30 33.62
CA SER A 509 -2.44 -40.17 32.87
C SER A 509 -1.53 -39.39 31.88
N PHE A 510 -1.73 -38.09 31.71
CA PHE A 510 -1.03 -37.24 30.75
C PHE A 510 0.51 -37.29 30.87
N PRO A 511 1.15 -37.27 32.07
CA PRO A 511 2.62 -37.32 32.16
C PRO A 511 3.25 -38.62 31.63
N ARG A 512 2.48 -39.69 31.51
CA ARG A 512 2.93 -40.98 30.93
C ARG A 512 2.43 -41.20 29.51
N HIS A 513 1.74 -40.23 28.95
CA HIS A 513 1.18 -40.31 27.63
C HIS A 513 2.16 -39.71 26.59
N THR A 514 2.09 -40.24 25.36
CA THR A 514 2.95 -39.77 24.22
C THR A 514 2.82 -38.27 23.94
N LEU A 515 1.70 -37.65 24.26
CA LEU A 515 1.48 -36.20 24.10
C LEU A 515 2.25 -35.32 25.10
N PHE A 516 2.74 -35.86 26.20
CA PHE A 516 3.41 -35.08 27.25
C PHE A 516 4.66 -34.40 26.73
N VAL A 517 5.54 -35.17 26.10
CA VAL A 517 6.82 -34.68 25.58
C VAL A 517 6.61 -33.60 24.52
N PRO A 518 5.85 -33.81 23.43
CA PRO A 518 5.67 -32.79 22.40
C PRO A 518 5.00 -31.52 22.94
N VAL A 519 4.03 -31.62 23.84
CA VAL A 519 3.34 -30.44 24.37
C VAL A 519 4.28 -29.57 25.21
N LEU A 520 4.93 -30.14 26.22
CA LEU A 520 5.80 -29.36 27.10
C LEU A 520 7.09 -28.89 26.41
N TYR A 521 7.65 -29.71 25.54
CA TYR A 521 8.84 -29.35 24.76
C TYR A 521 8.56 -28.22 23.76
N ARG A 522 7.43 -28.28 23.07
CA ARG A 522 7.00 -27.22 22.15
C ARG A 522 6.68 -25.91 22.92
N MET A 523 6.10 -25.98 24.12
CA MET A 523 5.92 -24.79 24.98
C MET A 523 7.26 -24.15 25.30
N ALA A 524 8.30 -24.94 25.62
CA ALA A 524 9.64 -24.43 25.83
C ALA A 524 10.24 -23.84 24.54
N LEU A 525 10.10 -24.50 23.40
CA LEU A 525 10.58 -23.98 22.11
C LEU A 525 9.89 -22.67 21.74
N LEU A 526 8.57 -22.59 21.88
CA LEU A 526 7.79 -21.39 21.56
C LEU A 526 8.04 -20.21 22.52
N SER A 527 8.72 -20.44 23.63
CA SER A 527 9.15 -19.37 24.54
C SER A 527 10.35 -18.58 24.01
N ALA A 528 11.03 -19.07 22.98
CA ALA A 528 12.03 -18.25 22.28
C ALA A 528 11.30 -17.15 21.49
N ASN A 529 11.85 -15.94 21.54
CA ASN A 529 11.23 -14.78 20.90
C ASN A 529 11.06 -15.02 19.38
N ILE A 530 9.83 -14.99 18.89
CA ILE A 530 9.52 -15.05 17.48
C ILE A 530 9.74 -13.65 16.92
N ASN A 531 10.81 -13.48 16.16
CA ASN A 531 11.10 -12.22 15.50
C ASN A 531 10.45 -12.17 14.12
N LYS A 532 10.06 -10.97 13.68
CA LYS A 532 9.58 -10.74 12.31
C LYS A 532 10.75 -10.99 11.35
N LEU A 533 10.55 -11.85 10.33
CA LEU A 533 11.59 -12.23 9.38
C LEU A 533 12.05 -11.07 8.50
N PHE A 534 11.13 -10.17 8.15
CA PHE A 534 11.39 -9.02 7.27
C PHE A 534 10.38 -7.90 7.51
N TYR A 535 10.73 -6.73 7.02
CA TYR A 535 9.92 -5.51 7.00
C TYR A 535 9.79 -5.00 5.56
N ASN A 536 8.70 -4.29 5.27
CA ASN A 536 8.48 -3.65 3.97
C ASN A 536 8.85 -2.17 4.04
N LEU A 537 9.68 -1.71 3.10
CA LEU A 537 10.06 -0.31 2.99
C LEU A 537 8.82 0.57 2.76
N GLY A 538 8.78 1.70 3.42
CA GLY A 538 7.70 2.68 3.29
C GLY A 538 6.43 2.38 4.09
N ASN A 539 6.20 1.12 4.52
CA ASN A 539 5.04 0.72 5.31
C ASN A 539 5.42 0.41 6.76
N ASP A 540 6.51 -0.30 6.96
CA ASP A 540 6.99 -0.73 8.28
C ASP A 540 8.05 0.25 8.78
N GLU A 541 7.63 1.30 9.45
CA GLU A 541 8.55 2.32 10.00
C GLU A 541 8.91 2.09 11.46
N ILE A 542 8.20 1.21 12.15
CA ILE A 542 8.39 0.92 13.56
C ILE A 542 9.00 -0.47 13.70
N ILE A 543 10.19 -0.54 14.29
CA ILE A 543 10.90 -1.78 14.60
C ILE A 543 10.88 -1.97 16.10
N ASP A 544 10.20 -3.00 16.56
CA ASP A 544 10.22 -3.38 17.96
C ASP A 544 11.56 -4.06 18.30
N LEU A 545 12.29 -3.51 19.26
CA LEU A 545 13.49 -4.16 19.74
C LEU A 545 13.16 -5.28 20.71
N PRO A 546 13.81 -6.46 20.61
CA PRO A 546 13.90 -7.38 21.73
C PRO A 546 14.60 -6.63 22.88
N GLU A 547 14.25 -6.95 24.13
CA GLU A 547 14.77 -6.22 25.29
C GLU A 547 16.29 -6.01 25.24
N ALA A 548 16.68 -4.76 25.07
CA ALA A 548 18.04 -4.38 25.37
C ALA A 548 18.13 -4.18 26.89
N LYS A 549 19.01 -4.89 27.58
CA LYS A 549 19.47 -4.56 28.94
C LYS A 549 20.28 -3.27 28.84
N THR A 550 19.60 -2.15 28.74
CA THR A 550 20.20 -0.87 28.42
C THR A 550 20.62 -0.17 29.68
N GLY A 551 21.85 0.33 29.67
CA GLY A 551 22.28 1.37 30.60
C GLY A 551 21.43 2.64 30.46
N SER A 552 21.77 3.70 31.15
CA SER A 552 20.93 4.89 31.34
C SER A 552 20.49 5.62 30.07
N GLU A 553 21.18 5.48 28.91
CA GLU A 553 20.77 6.06 27.62
C GLU A 553 21.38 5.24 26.45
N PRO A 554 20.63 4.29 25.86
CA PRO A 554 21.13 3.51 24.73
C PRO A 554 21.14 4.33 23.45
N VAL A 555 22.22 4.26 22.68
CA VAL A 555 22.31 4.84 21.34
C VAL A 555 22.32 3.70 20.32
N PHE A 556 21.16 3.46 19.70
CA PHE A 556 21.06 2.44 18.68
C PHE A 556 21.53 2.97 17.33
N LYS A 557 22.28 2.13 16.63
CA LYS A 557 22.72 2.36 15.25
C LYS A 557 22.27 1.21 14.38
N ILE A 558 21.84 1.52 13.16
CA ILE A 558 21.53 0.52 12.15
C ILE A 558 22.58 0.61 11.06
N ARG A 559 23.21 -0.52 10.75
CA ARG A 559 24.26 -0.61 9.72
C ARG A 559 23.96 -1.70 8.70
N SER A 560 24.36 -1.46 7.46
CA SER A 560 24.50 -2.50 6.46
C SER A 560 25.96 -2.64 6.08
N LYS A 561 26.51 -3.83 6.27
CA LYS A 561 27.91 -4.12 5.89
C LYS A 561 28.12 -4.09 4.37
N GLU A 562 27.09 -4.51 3.60
CA GLU A 562 27.16 -4.58 2.15
C GLU A 562 27.07 -3.21 1.46
N LYS A 563 26.40 -2.23 2.09
CA LYS A 563 26.04 -0.95 1.48
C LYS A 563 26.75 0.26 2.05
N ASN A 564 27.71 0.06 2.98
CA ASN A 564 28.39 1.13 3.70
C ASN A 564 27.43 2.20 4.28
N PHE A 565 26.30 1.72 4.85
CA PHE A 565 25.21 2.53 5.36
C PHE A 565 25.18 2.49 6.89
N GLU A 566 25.06 3.64 7.52
CA GLU A 566 24.84 3.77 8.97
C GLU A 566 23.83 4.88 9.24
N VAL A 567 22.88 4.61 10.14
CA VAL A 567 21.85 5.57 10.57
C VAL A 567 21.56 5.40 12.06
N ILE A 568 21.19 6.49 12.72
CA ILE A 568 20.72 6.52 14.11
C ILE A 568 19.21 6.78 14.05
N PRO A 569 18.36 5.76 14.32
CA PRO A 569 16.93 5.90 14.33
C PRO A 569 16.43 6.68 15.56
N GLU A 570 15.25 7.25 15.47
CA GLU A 570 14.57 7.81 16.64
C GLU A 570 14.09 6.70 17.57
N ILE A 571 14.33 6.86 18.88
CA ILE A 571 13.90 5.90 19.90
C ILE A 571 12.54 6.33 20.45
N LYS A 572 11.52 5.49 20.28
CA LYS A 572 10.22 5.67 20.91
C LYS A 572 10.06 4.70 22.06
N LYS A 573 9.89 5.23 23.26
CA LYS A 573 9.61 4.44 24.45
C LYS A 573 8.13 4.52 24.80
N THR A 574 7.43 3.39 24.73
CA THR A 574 6.02 3.29 25.11
C THR A 574 5.89 2.28 26.26
N GLY A 575 5.85 2.79 27.49
CA GLY A 575 5.94 1.95 28.69
C GLY A 575 7.26 1.21 28.78
N LEU A 576 7.22 -0.12 28.77
CA LEU A 576 8.40 -1.00 28.77
C LEU A 576 8.91 -1.38 27.37
N ARG A 577 8.21 -0.95 26.29
CA ARG A 577 8.59 -1.26 24.91
C ARG A 577 9.52 -0.18 24.36
N LEU A 578 10.62 -0.62 23.78
CA LEU A 578 11.51 0.20 22.97
C LEU A 578 11.22 -0.12 21.49
N SER A 579 10.90 0.91 20.72
CA SER A 579 10.71 0.81 19.28
C SER A 579 11.59 1.84 18.59
N LEU A 580 12.14 1.48 17.45
CA LEU A 580 12.90 2.38 16.59
C LEU A 580 11.99 2.90 15.49
N LEU A 581 11.94 4.22 15.33
CA LEU A 581 11.24 4.89 14.22
C LEU A 581 12.23 5.22 13.12
N MET A 582 11.97 4.75 11.91
CA MET A 582 12.92 4.83 10.79
C MET A 582 12.79 6.09 9.95
N HIS A 583 11.64 6.78 9.98
CA HIS A 583 11.40 8.03 9.21
C HIS A 583 11.90 7.99 7.76
N HIS A 584 11.65 6.88 7.05
CA HIS A 584 12.09 6.64 5.66
C HIS A 584 13.61 6.76 5.41
N GLN A 585 14.43 6.62 6.47
CA GLN A 585 15.89 6.72 6.33
C GLN A 585 16.51 5.54 5.59
N ILE A 586 15.89 4.34 5.67
CA ILE A 586 16.29 3.18 4.87
C ILE A 586 15.53 3.22 3.55
N LYS A 587 16.25 3.39 2.45
CA LYS A 587 15.68 3.52 1.09
C LYS A 587 15.90 2.27 0.23
N GLU A 588 16.74 1.34 0.63
CA GLU A 588 17.11 0.18 -0.16
C GLU A 588 16.81 -1.13 0.55
N ALA A 589 16.29 -2.11 -0.20
CA ALA A 589 16.10 -3.47 0.29
C ALA A 589 17.44 -4.13 0.63
N GLY A 590 17.50 -4.90 1.71
CA GLY A 590 18.72 -5.56 2.16
C GLY A 590 18.67 -6.00 3.60
N ASN A 591 19.78 -6.61 4.03
CA ASN A 591 20.00 -7.02 5.41
C ASN A 591 20.76 -5.95 6.18
N TYR A 592 20.30 -5.69 7.40
CA TYR A 592 20.86 -4.67 8.31
C TYR A 592 21.03 -5.25 9.70
N THR A 593 21.93 -4.67 10.47
CA THR A 593 22.19 -5.06 11.87
C THR A 593 21.94 -3.85 12.79
N ILE A 594 21.25 -4.08 13.90
CA ILE A 594 21.06 -3.09 14.96
C ILE A 594 22.16 -3.28 16.01
N PHE A 595 22.83 -2.19 16.33
CA PHE A 595 23.90 -2.11 17.32
C PHE A 595 23.47 -1.26 18.52
N ASP A 596 23.93 -1.64 19.72
CA ASP A 596 24.00 -0.77 20.89
C ASP A 596 25.49 -0.60 21.27
N GLY A 597 25.99 0.59 21.01
CA GLY A 597 27.45 0.79 21.03
C GLY A 597 28.17 -0.10 20.01
N ASN A 598 28.96 -1.08 20.50
CA ASN A 598 29.66 -2.05 19.62
C ASN A 598 29.07 -3.45 19.63
N LYS A 599 27.92 -3.65 20.31
CA LYS A 599 27.29 -4.97 20.42
C LYS A 599 26.17 -5.13 19.42
N ASP A 600 26.20 -6.23 18.66
CA ASP A 600 25.10 -6.64 17.79
C ASP A 600 23.90 -7.07 18.64
N ILE A 601 22.74 -6.43 18.42
CA ILE A 601 21.51 -6.75 19.15
C ILE A 601 20.58 -7.60 18.30
N SER A 602 20.34 -7.15 17.07
CA SER A 602 19.35 -7.79 16.20
C SER A 602 19.72 -7.64 14.73
N GLY A 603 19.43 -8.69 13.95
CA GLY A 603 19.37 -8.62 12.49
C GLY A 603 17.98 -8.17 12.05
N ILE A 604 17.90 -7.34 11.04
CA ILE A 604 16.66 -6.93 10.40
C ILE A 604 16.81 -6.98 8.88
N ALA A 605 15.73 -7.31 8.18
CA ALA A 605 15.71 -7.32 6.72
C ALA A 605 14.61 -6.41 6.21
N PHE A 606 14.90 -5.65 5.17
CA PHE A 606 13.93 -4.83 4.47
C PHE A 606 13.77 -5.30 3.03
N ASN A 607 12.53 -5.36 2.56
CA ASN A 607 12.18 -5.62 1.18
C ASN A 607 11.37 -4.46 0.60
N TYR A 608 11.40 -4.30 -0.72
CA TYR A 608 10.50 -3.41 -1.43
C TYR A 608 9.07 -3.92 -1.34
N ASP A 609 8.11 -3.01 -1.37
CA ASP A 609 6.68 -3.35 -1.31
C ASP A 609 6.28 -4.14 -2.56
N ARG A 610 5.79 -5.36 -2.37
CA ARG A 610 5.41 -6.29 -3.44
C ARG A 610 4.12 -5.90 -4.16
N ARG A 611 3.41 -4.87 -3.71
CA ARG A 611 2.28 -4.30 -4.45
C ARG A 611 2.69 -3.78 -5.82
N GLU A 612 3.92 -3.24 -5.94
CA GLU A 612 4.51 -2.77 -7.19
C GLU A 612 4.93 -3.89 -8.14
N SER A 613 5.07 -5.11 -7.63
CA SER A 613 5.42 -6.28 -8.45
C SER A 613 4.24 -6.79 -9.29
N ASN A 614 3.01 -6.42 -8.95
CA ASN A 614 1.83 -6.70 -9.75
C ASN A 614 1.60 -5.58 -10.76
N LEU A 615 2.09 -5.76 -11.98
CA LEU A 615 2.01 -4.79 -13.07
C LEU A 615 0.63 -4.69 -13.74
N GLU A 616 -0.43 -5.29 -13.17
CA GLU A 616 -1.78 -5.18 -13.72
C GLU A 616 -2.31 -3.75 -13.56
N CYS A 617 -2.36 -3.01 -14.67
CA CYS A 617 -2.86 -1.65 -14.72
C CYS A 617 -4.36 -1.61 -15.04
N LEU A 618 -5.06 -0.62 -14.50
CA LEU A 618 -6.45 -0.36 -14.83
C LEU A 618 -6.57 0.22 -16.25
N SER A 619 -7.35 -0.43 -17.11
CA SER A 619 -7.65 0.15 -18.40
C SER A 619 -8.46 1.45 -18.26
N ILE A 620 -8.37 2.34 -19.26
CA ILE A 620 -9.12 3.61 -19.29
C ILE A 620 -10.61 3.40 -19.02
N ASN A 621 -11.19 2.33 -19.59
CA ASN A 621 -12.61 1.99 -19.38
C ASN A 621 -12.89 1.54 -17.94
N LYS A 622 -12.00 0.75 -17.33
CA LYS A 622 -12.12 0.35 -15.92
C LYS A 622 -12.00 1.57 -15.00
N LEU A 623 -11.04 2.47 -15.26
CA LEU A 623 -10.89 3.73 -14.50
C LEU A 623 -12.14 4.60 -14.61
N GLN A 624 -12.70 4.78 -15.83
CA GLN A 624 -13.93 5.54 -16.03
C GLN A 624 -15.09 4.92 -15.25
N ASN A 625 -15.27 3.60 -15.31
CA ASN A 625 -16.31 2.90 -14.56
C ASN A 625 -16.17 3.07 -13.03
N LEU A 626 -14.95 3.09 -12.52
CA LEU A 626 -14.68 3.33 -11.08
C LEU A 626 -15.06 4.76 -10.68
N ILE A 627 -14.75 5.75 -11.53
CA ILE A 627 -15.13 7.15 -11.31
C ILE A 627 -16.66 7.28 -11.31
N ASP A 628 -17.33 6.72 -12.30
CA ASP A 628 -18.79 6.80 -12.44
C ASP A 628 -19.50 6.15 -11.24
N LYS A 629 -19.01 4.99 -10.76
CA LYS A 629 -19.50 4.33 -9.55
C LYS A 629 -19.25 5.15 -8.28
N SER A 630 -18.15 5.91 -8.24
CA SER A 630 -17.82 6.76 -7.08
C SER A 630 -18.71 8.01 -6.97
N GLY A 631 -19.44 8.37 -8.04
CA GLY A 631 -20.30 9.57 -8.11
C GLY A 631 -19.54 10.90 -8.10
N LYS A 632 -18.23 10.90 -8.36
CA LYS A 632 -17.35 12.07 -8.31
C LYS A 632 -17.29 12.75 -9.67
N LYS A 633 -18.03 13.84 -9.85
CA LYS A 633 -18.12 14.57 -11.13
C LYS A 633 -16.90 15.41 -11.48
N ASN A 634 -16.02 15.66 -10.53
CA ASN A 634 -14.81 16.49 -10.67
C ASN A 634 -13.54 15.69 -10.98
N ILE A 635 -13.66 14.37 -11.20
CA ILE A 635 -12.56 13.50 -11.64
C ILE A 635 -12.81 13.05 -13.07
N GLN A 636 -11.81 13.15 -13.94
CA GLN A 636 -11.89 12.79 -15.34
C GLN A 636 -10.66 11.97 -15.75
N VAL A 637 -10.81 11.05 -16.69
CA VAL A 637 -9.69 10.30 -17.28
C VAL A 637 -9.32 10.91 -18.62
N PHE A 638 -8.06 11.20 -18.82
CA PHE A 638 -7.53 11.64 -20.11
C PHE A 638 -7.46 10.46 -21.09
N LYS A 639 -8.07 10.63 -22.27
CA LYS A 639 -8.09 9.62 -23.33
C LYS A 639 -7.10 9.99 -24.43
N VAL A 640 -5.93 9.39 -24.40
CA VAL A 640 -4.80 9.68 -25.31
C VAL A 640 -5.16 9.60 -26.81
N LYS A 641 -6.16 8.78 -27.18
CA LYS A 641 -6.53 8.55 -28.61
C LYS A 641 -7.40 9.64 -29.21
N GLU A 642 -8.00 10.53 -28.42
CA GLU A 642 -8.98 11.49 -28.91
C GLU A 642 -8.35 12.83 -29.31
N LYS A 643 -7.40 13.36 -28.54
CA LYS A 643 -6.73 14.66 -28.78
C LYS A 643 -5.35 14.73 -28.12
N PRO A 644 -4.43 15.58 -28.59
CA PRO A 644 -3.20 15.91 -27.87
C PRO A 644 -3.51 16.46 -26.45
N LEU A 645 -2.67 16.14 -25.47
CA LEU A 645 -2.90 16.54 -24.06
C LEU A 645 -3.03 18.08 -23.93
N VAL A 646 -2.15 18.83 -24.57
CA VAL A 646 -2.14 20.30 -24.53
C VAL A 646 -3.46 20.88 -25.04
N GLU A 647 -4.02 20.32 -26.13
CA GLU A 647 -5.28 20.78 -26.71
C GLU A 647 -6.47 20.45 -25.78
N ALA A 648 -6.51 19.24 -25.25
CA ALA A 648 -7.57 18.81 -24.32
C ALA A 648 -7.56 19.66 -23.04
N LEU A 649 -6.38 19.91 -22.46
CA LEU A 649 -6.24 20.73 -21.24
C LEU A 649 -6.58 22.21 -21.52
N SER A 650 -6.18 22.74 -22.69
CA SER A 650 -6.53 24.10 -23.07
C SER A 650 -8.03 24.29 -23.24
N GLU A 651 -8.73 23.29 -23.80
CA GLU A 651 -10.20 23.28 -23.89
C GLU A 651 -10.88 23.21 -22.52
N MET A 652 -10.31 22.41 -21.59
CA MET A 652 -10.83 22.32 -20.21
C MET A 652 -10.67 23.66 -19.44
N ASN A 653 -9.53 24.34 -19.64
CA ASN A 653 -9.22 25.60 -18.95
C ASN A 653 -9.88 26.81 -19.58
N ASN A 654 -9.94 26.88 -20.90
CA ASN A 654 -10.39 28.04 -21.66
C ASN A 654 -11.78 27.83 -22.32
N GLY A 655 -12.35 26.63 -22.21
CA GLY A 655 -13.55 26.22 -22.93
C GLY A 655 -13.30 25.98 -24.43
N ILE A 656 -14.31 25.41 -25.12
CA ILE A 656 -14.23 25.15 -26.55
C ILE A 656 -14.33 26.48 -27.30
N GLN A 657 -13.20 26.91 -27.91
CA GLN A 657 -13.11 28.15 -28.68
C GLN A 657 -13.67 27.97 -30.09
N LEU A 658 -14.67 28.78 -30.48
CA LEU A 658 -15.35 28.68 -31.77
C LEU A 658 -14.82 29.67 -32.83
N TRP A 659 -13.80 30.45 -32.54
CA TRP A 659 -13.30 31.48 -33.46
C TRP A 659 -12.83 30.91 -34.82
N LYS A 660 -12.17 29.74 -34.82
CA LYS A 660 -11.74 29.07 -36.06
C LYS A 660 -12.91 28.76 -36.98
N THR A 661 -14.01 28.29 -36.41
CA THR A 661 -15.25 27.97 -37.15
C THR A 661 -15.86 29.25 -37.77
N PHE A 662 -15.87 30.37 -36.99
CA PHE A 662 -16.38 31.64 -37.50
C PHE A 662 -15.50 32.24 -38.58
N VAL A 663 -14.15 32.10 -38.50
CA VAL A 663 -13.23 32.51 -39.59
C VAL A 663 -13.53 31.69 -40.86
N LEU A 664 -13.67 30.39 -40.74
CA LEU A 664 -13.96 29.51 -41.88
C LEU A 664 -15.31 29.84 -42.53
N LEU A 665 -16.35 30.11 -41.73
CA LEU A 665 -17.66 30.57 -42.23
C LEU A 665 -17.54 31.94 -42.91
N ALA A 666 -16.79 32.88 -42.36
CA ALA A 666 -16.57 34.19 -43.01
C ALA A 666 -15.93 34.03 -44.37
N LEU A 667 -14.87 33.22 -44.50
CA LEU A 667 -14.23 32.90 -45.77
C LEU A 667 -15.18 32.23 -46.78
N LEU A 668 -16.04 31.31 -46.31
CA LEU A 668 -17.00 30.63 -47.13
C LEU A 668 -18.07 31.61 -47.67
N PHE A 669 -18.56 32.54 -46.85
CA PHE A 669 -19.49 33.58 -47.30
C PHE A 669 -18.86 34.55 -48.32
N LEU A 670 -17.63 34.97 -48.13
CA LEU A 670 -16.87 35.79 -49.06
C LEU A 670 -16.62 35.05 -50.40
N ALA A 671 -16.23 33.77 -50.33
CA ALA A 671 -16.03 32.95 -51.52
C ALA A 671 -17.37 32.78 -52.30
N SER A 672 -18.47 32.55 -51.59
CA SER A 672 -19.80 32.45 -52.17
C SER A 672 -20.26 33.75 -52.84
N GLU A 673 -19.92 34.90 -52.25
CA GLU A 673 -20.16 36.21 -52.86
C GLU A 673 -19.39 36.33 -54.19
N VAL A 674 -18.09 36.03 -54.21
CA VAL A 674 -17.25 36.09 -55.40
C VAL A 674 -17.77 35.17 -56.51
N VAL A 675 -18.16 33.92 -56.18
CA VAL A 675 -18.71 32.95 -57.09
C VAL A 675 -20.04 33.46 -57.71
N LEU A 676 -20.93 33.96 -56.86
CA LEU A 676 -22.21 34.55 -57.32
C LEU A 676 -22.00 35.78 -58.23
N LEU A 677 -21.06 36.65 -57.90
CA LEU A 677 -20.72 37.80 -58.75
C LEU A 677 -20.16 37.38 -60.10
N ARG A 678 -19.43 36.26 -60.18
CA ARG A 678 -18.82 35.74 -61.41
C ARG A 678 -19.90 35.05 -62.31
N ILE A 679 -20.66 34.12 -61.72
CA ILE A 679 -21.72 33.37 -62.45
C ILE A 679 -22.78 34.31 -63.04
N TRP A 680 -23.13 35.40 -62.35
CA TRP A 680 -24.13 36.35 -62.79
C TRP A 680 -23.56 37.52 -63.59
N LYS A 681 -22.26 37.53 -63.88
CA LYS A 681 -21.64 38.49 -64.80
C LYS A 681 -21.67 38.02 -66.27
N ASP A 682 -21.82 36.69 -66.44
CA ASP A 682 -21.78 36.03 -67.75
C ASP A 682 -23.22 35.77 -68.36
N LYS A 683 -24.25 36.44 -67.83
CA LYS A 683 -25.64 36.41 -68.38
C LYS A 683 -26.09 37.83 -68.65
#